data_de8a8a0e324fc2ac5912b4ca203cd1e0
#
_entry.id   de8a8a0e324fc2ac5912b4ca203cd1e0
#
_cell.length_a   1.000
_cell.length_b   1.000
_cell.length_c   1.000
_cell.angle_alpha   90.00
_cell.angle_beta   90.00
_cell.angle_gamma   90.00
#
_symmetry.space_group_name_H-M   'P 1'
#
loop_
_entity.id
_entity.type
_entity.pdbx_description
1 polymer ?
#
loop_
_entity_poly.entity_id
_entity_poly.type
_entity_poly.pdbx_seq_one_letter_code
_entity_poly.pdbx_strand_id
1 'polypeptide(L)'
;MKRNLLFILLLCGSLHQPKAQTGNNNYVRTTAPTVATTATSGLSVSNSITSYQYFDDLGRPWQTVQVGMTPGQLDLVTYQEYDAAGRSSATWLPVNAASGNNGNPLSLSTVQSRSRLSSNYGDGKAYSKPVYEASPLDRVLEQYGPGEEWHDNGKRVKTEYLGNTADGELSCRWYRTTDTHGDVQVSILTGKMCYPAGELYVTRTTDEEGTGISLEFKDKQGHLLLTRRKNGASYHDTYYVYDSYGNLRAVLPPLAADATAMSGIWRLTTDGTGALAQYAYLYKYDDRNRCIWKKLPGADGIRYEYDRGDRMIASQDGEQAAKSPALCTFYLYDIDNRPVIQGTCEFRGSIASLGPTAMLTSLKRSYDGQIIASGLENSGYNPNMTLYSPVVHTINYYDDYGFRSLAGFDNESYFPKESHPAGGLLTGTVTTLLDGSGKKLYTVYYYDEKGRPEKTVSSNHLGGYDTTTTVYTFTGKPKTVTHVHTATGKAQQTQVYTYTYDHADRVKTVTHKLNSLTAVTLVNNTYDDLGRLKKNSRNGVSSLSDTYEYNVRSWLTGISGAQHTENLTYDYNGNISSMQWRLDGTTRKYAYSYDPLSRLVSATFSGGKDAERYSTSYSYDKHGNILSLQRYGKTANSDLGVYGLADNLTMTYNGNQLTNVSDAAVTVTLPESNDFKKGSAANPGYAYDKNGNLMKDLNKKITAISYNSLYLP
;
A
#
# COMPACT_ATOMS: atom_id res chain seq x y z
N MET A 1 29.40 -15.15 -12.65
CA MET A 1 28.44 -16.07 -11.99
C MET A 1 28.99 -16.90 -10.82
N LYS A 2 30.20 -16.74 -10.34
CA LYS A 2 30.76 -17.52 -9.19
C LYS A 2 31.15 -16.67 -7.97
N ARG A 3 30.93 -15.35 -7.98
CA ARG A 3 31.36 -14.45 -6.88
C ARG A 3 30.24 -14.01 -5.95
N ASN A 4 28.98 -14.09 -6.38
CA ASN A 4 27.82 -13.63 -5.57
C ASN A 4 27.22 -14.72 -4.66
N LEU A 5 27.63 -15.99 -4.82
CA LEU A 5 27.19 -17.08 -3.94
C LEU A 5 27.95 -17.12 -2.61
N LEU A 6 29.12 -16.45 -2.52
CA LEU A 6 29.96 -16.47 -1.32
C LEU A 6 29.51 -15.45 -0.25
N PHE A 7 28.77 -14.40 -0.63
CA PHE A 7 28.30 -13.37 0.30
C PHE A 7 27.02 -13.73 1.05
N ILE A 8 26.18 -14.61 0.49
CA ILE A 8 24.95 -15.09 1.15
C ILE A 8 25.27 -16.18 2.19
N LEU A 9 26.37 -16.90 2.03
CA LEU A 9 26.79 -17.93 2.99
C LEU A 9 27.52 -17.38 4.24
N LEU A 10 28.00 -16.14 4.24
CA LEU A 10 28.66 -15.52 5.40
C LEU A 10 27.71 -14.91 6.41
N LEU A 11 26.42 -14.74 6.09
CA LEU A 11 25.38 -14.31 7.06
C LEU A 11 24.71 -15.50 7.79
N CYS A 12 24.92 -16.73 7.36
CA CYS A 12 24.39 -17.95 8.00
C CYS A 12 25.44 -18.75 8.80
N GLY A 13 26.62 -18.21 9.01
CA GLY A 13 27.79 -18.97 9.50
C GLY A 13 28.13 -18.80 10.96
N SER A 14 27.16 -18.81 11.90
CA SER A 14 27.44 -19.15 13.29
C SER A 14 26.45 -20.21 13.80
N LEU A 15 26.53 -21.40 13.24
CA LEU A 15 26.00 -22.60 13.88
C LEU A 15 26.81 -22.84 15.16
N HIS A 16 26.38 -22.23 16.27
CA HIS A 16 26.89 -22.58 17.56
C HIS A 16 26.26 -23.91 17.98
N GLN A 17 27.10 -24.85 18.45
CA GLN A 17 26.62 -26.09 19.05
C GLN A 17 25.55 -25.81 20.09
N PRO A 18 24.42 -26.54 20.11
CA PRO A 18 23.39 -26.38 21.12
C PRO A 18 23.98 -26.71 22.48
N LYS A 19 24.09 -25.73 23.37
CA LYS A 19 24.30 -25.97 24.81
C LYS A 19 22.92 -25.90 25.44
N ALA A 20 22.49 -27.00 26.07
CA ALA A 20 21.28 -27.03 26.85
C ALA A 20 21.39 -26.01 28.00
N GLN A 21 20.43 -25.11 28.10
CA GLN A 21 20.40 -24.09 29.15
C GLN A 21 19.75 -24.64 30.43
N THR A 22 18.83 -25.57 30.30
CA THR A 22 18.30 -26.48 31.35
C THR A 22 18.13 -27.83 30.67
N GLY A 23 18.51 -28.89 31.32
CA GLY A 23 18.83 -30.21 30.74
C GLY A 23 17.80 -30.94 29.86
N ASN A 24 16.60 -30.36 29.55
CA ASN A 24 15.53 -31.09 28.86
C ASN A 24 14.81 -30.34 27.72
N ASN A 25 15.26 -29.16 27.26
CA ASN A 25 14.55 -28.44 26.18
C ASN A 25 15.44 -28.32 24.93
N ASN A 26 14.88 -28.69 23.77
CA ASN A 26 15.50 -28.43 22.47
C ASN A 26 15.29 -26.96 22.07
N TYR A 27 16.35 -26.24 21.70
CA TYR A 27 16.25 -24.87 21.22
C TYR A 27 17.32 -24.48 20.20
N VAL A 28 17.02 -23.43 19.43
CA VAL A 28 17.99 -22.71 18.62
C VAL A 28 18.16 -21.31 19.21
N ARG A 29 19.40 -20.93 19.53
CA ARG A 29 19.75 -19.57 19.94
C ARG A 29 20.32 -18.80 18.78
N THR A 30 19.76 -17.63 18.49
CA THR A 30 20.27 -16.68 17.51
C THR A 30 20.70 -15.40 18.23
N THR A 31 21.91 -14.92 17.96
CA THR A 31 22.42 -13.65 18.51
C THR A 31 22.93 -12.80 17.37
N ALA A 32 22.33 -11.63 17.18
CA ALA A 32 22.71 -10.62 16.20
C ALA A 32 23.39 -9.45 16.92
N PRO A 33 24.68 -9.14 16.71
CA PRO A 33 25.33 -7.98 17.27
C PRO A 33 24.69 -6.68 16.76
N THR A 34 24.54 -5.69 17.63
CA THR A 34 24.09 -4.32 17.28
C THR A 34 25.25 -3.33 17.21
N VAL A 35 26.46 -3.80 17.50
CA VAL A 35 27.72 -3.03 17.46
C VAL A 35 28.80 -3.83 16.70
N ALA A 36 29.78 -3.13 16.15
CA ALA A 36 30.92 -3.79 15.53
C ALA A 36 31.71 -4.58 16.61
N THR A 37 31.88 -5.88 16.40
CA THR A 37 32.54 -6.76 17.34
C THR A 37 33.11 -7.99 16.65
N THR A 38 34.20 -8.54 17.16
CA THR A 38 34.73 -9.86 16.83
C THR A 38 34.29 -10.93 17.84
N ALA A 39 33.60 -10.53 18.92
CA ALA A 39 33.11 -11.46 19.92
C ALA A 39 31.94 -12.30 19.38
N THR A 40 32.02 -13.59 19.52
CA THR A 40 30.97 -14.55 19.12
C THR A 40 30.08 -15.01 20.28
N SER A 41 30.41 -14.58 21.51
CA SER A 41 29.67 -14.93 22.74
C SER A 41 29.85 -13.84 23.80
N GLY A 42 28.99 -13.84 24.84
CA GLY A 42 29.11 -12.91 25.97
C GLY A 42 28.66 -11.49 25.67
N LEU A 43 27.97 -11.23 24.54
CA LEU A 43 27.43 -9.92 24.22
C LEU A 43 26.28 -9.58 25.17
N SER A 44 26.27 -8.34 25.65
CA SER A 44 25.19 -7.82 26.51
C SER A 44 23.92 -7.53 25.70
N VAL A 45 22.79 -7.41 26.37
CA VAL A 45 21.50 -7.03 25.77
C VAL A 45 21.57 -5.66 25.06
N SER A 46 22.45 -4.74 25.53
CA SER A 46 22.63 -3.46 24.88
C SER A 46 23.44 -3.53 23.57
N ASN A 47 24.17 -4.63 23.35
CA ASN A 47 25.07 -4.80 22.21
C ASN A 47 24.67 -5.94 21.28
N SER A 48 23.55 -6.62 21.57
CA SER A 48 23.02 -7.70 20.72
C SER A 48 21.53 -7.92 20.91
N ILE A 49 20.89 -8.38 19.87
CA ILE A 49 19.53 -8.93 19.90
C ILE A 49 19.68 -10.45 19.94
N THR A 50 19.21 -11.05 21.03
CA THR A 50 19.27 -12.53 21.21
C THR A 50 17.85 -13.08 21.28
N SER A 51 17.59 -14.16 20.55
CA SER A 51 16.37 -14.94 20.63
C SER A 51 16.61 -16.43 20.83
N TYR A 52 15.74 -17.06 21.55
CA TYR A 52 15.67 -18.52 21.71
C TYR A 52 14.37 -19.02 21.09
N GLN A 53 14.48 -19.95 20.14
CA GLN A 53 13.35 -20.68 19.58
C GLN A 53 13.34 -22.07 20.21
N TYR A 54 12.34 -22.36 21.03
CA TYR A 54 12.17 -23.67 21.68
C TYR A 54 11.31 -24.59 20.82
N PHE A 55 11.67 -25.87 20.82
CA PHE A 55 11.01 -26.92 20.06
C PHE A 55 10.55 -28.04 21.01
N ASP A 56 9.43 -28.66 20.69
CA ASP A 56 8.96 -29.86 21.38
C ASP A 56 9.71 -31.12 20.87
N ASP A 57 9.35 -32.28 21.42
CA ASP A 57 9.98 -33.57 21.10
C ASP A 57 9.74 -34.01 19.64
N LEU A 58 8.78 -33.41 18.94
CA LEU A 58 8.48 -33.63 17.52
C LEU A 58 9.15 -32.57 16.62
N GLY A 59 9.96 -31.67 17.18
CA GLY A 59 10.63 -30.60 16.45
C GLY A 59 9.73 -29.43 16.05
N ARG A 60 8.53 -29.28 16.64
CA ARG A 60 7.62 -28.16 16.37
C ARG A 60 8.00 -26.99 17.28
N PRO A 61 8.03 -25.74 16.76
CA PRO A 61 8.34 -24.55 17.56
C PRO A 61 7.17 -24.22 18.48
N TRP A 62 7.35 -24.27 19.79
CA TRP A 62 6.28 -23.98 20.75
C TRP A 62 6.47 -22.67 21.51
N GLN A 63 7.68 -22.12 21.57
CA GLN A 63 7.92 -20.86 22.25
C GLN A 63 9.09 -20.09 21.61
N THR A 64 8.95 -18.77 21.50
CA THR A 64 10.06 -17.87 21.17
C THR A 64 10.28 -16.93 22.34
N VAL A 65 11.52 -16.80 22.81
CA VAL A 65 11.94 -15.88 23.86
C VAL A 65 12.94 -14.89 23.25
N GLN A 66 12.55 -13.62 23.20
CA GLN A 66 13.42 -12.51 22.78
C GLN A 66 14.00 -11.86 24.04
N VAL A 67 15.31 -11.98 24.22
CA VAL A 67 15.99 -11.58 25.45
C VAL A 67 16.06 -10.07 25.57
N GLY A 68 15.55 -9.55 26.68
CA GLY A 68 15.69 -8.14 27.04
C GLY A 68 15.01 -7.15 26.11
N MET A 69 13.99 -7.55 25.34
CA MET A 69 13.39 -6.71 24.28
C MET A 69 12.45 -5.62 24.79
N THR A 70 12.00 -5.68 26.04
CA THR A 70 11.16 -4.60 26.60
C THR A 70 12.01 -3.37 26.95
N PRO A 71 11.42 -2.17 27.12
CA PRO A 71 12.15 -1.00 27.59
C PRO A 71 12.88 -1.20 28.92
N GLY A 72 12.30 -2.03 29.80
CA GLY A 72 12.92 -2.43 31.07
C GLY A 72 13.87 -3.61 30.96
N GLN A 73 14.28 -3.99 29.73
CA GLN A 73 15.14 -5.13 29.45
C GLN A 73 14.61 -6.47 29.99
N LEU A 74 13.28 -6.64 30.05
CA LEU A 74 12.65 -7.92 30.29
C LEU A 74 12.55 -8.71 28.97
N ASP A 75 12.53 -10.03 29.08
CA ASP A 75 12.33 -10.90 27.92
C ASP A 75 10.89 -10.80 27.41
N LEU A 76 10.73 -10.86 26.10
CA LEU A 76 9.42 -10.92 25.43
C LEU A 76 9.18 -12.33 24.90
N VAL A 77 8.07 -12.95 25.30
CA VAL A 77 7.81 -14.37 25.09
C VAL A 77 6.51 -14.59 24.36
N THR A 78 6.55 -15.31 23.24
CA THR A 78 5.38 -15.84 22.51
C THR A 78 5.20 -17.32 22.83
N TYR A 79 3.96 -17.81 22.78
CA TYR A 79 3.66 -19.22 23.10
C TYR A 79 2.68 -19.81 22.07
N GLN A 80 2.97 -21.02 21.62
CA GLN A 80 2.15 -21.78 20.68
C GLN A 80 1.71 -23.09 21.32
N GLU A 81 0.40 -23.33 21.34
CA GLU A 81 -0.17 -24.61 21.74
C GLU A 81 -0.51 -25.47 20.53
N TYR A 82 -0.40 -26.78 20.71
CA TYR A 82 -0.78 -27.77 19.73
C TYR A 82 -1.83 -28.74 20.27
N ASP A 83 -2.74 -29.19 19.42
CA ASP A 83 -3.68 -30.24 19.75
C ASP A 83 -3.07 -31.64 19.63
N ALA A 84 -3.84 -32.69 19.96
CA ALA A 84 -3.39 -34.08 19.89
C ALA A 84 -3.03 -34.54 18.47
N ALA A 85 -3.57 -33.87 17.43
CA ALA A 85 -3.24 -34.14 16.03
C ALA A 85 -2.00 -33.35 15.55
N GLY A 86 -1.42 -32.52 16.41
CA GLY A 86 -0.25 -31.72 16.10
C GLY A 86 -0.54 -30.40 15.38
N ARG A 87 -1.80 -29.99 15.32
CA ARG A 87 -2.23 -28.71 14.72
C ARG A 87 -2.16 -27.60 15.75
N SER A 88 -1.96 -26.35 15.29
CA SER A 88 -2.01 -25.16 16.14
C SER A 88 -3.38 -25.07 16.83
N SER A 89 -3.43 -25.07 18.15
CA SER A 89 -4.69 -24.96 18.92
C SER A 89 -4.89 -23.60 19.57
N ALA A 90 -3.79 -22.91 19.96
CA ALA A 90 -3.81 -21.53 20.38
C ALA A 90 -2.44 -20.87 20.17
N THR A 91 -2.45 -19.61 19.71
CA THR A 91 -1.25 -18.79 19.55
C THR A 91 -1.36 -17.57 20.45
N TRP A 92 -0.57 -17.56 21.53
CA TRP A 92 -0.56 -16.47 22.52
C TRP A 92 0.22 -15.27 21.99
N LEU A 93 -0.32 -14.09 22.23
CA LEU A 93 0.37 -12.83 21.97
C LEU A 93 1.61 -12.72 22.87
N PRO A 94 2.64 -11.92 22.47
CA PRO A 94 3.85 -11.74 23.25
C PRO A 94 3.56 -11.21 24.67
N VAL A 95 4.15 -11.79 25.69
CA VAL A 95 4.09 -11.28 27.07
C VAL A 95 5.49 -11.00 27.60
N ASN A 96 5.65 -10.00 28.49
CA ASN A 96 6.90 -9.79 29.17
C ASN A 96 7.15 -10.88 30.22
N ALA A 97 8.36 -11.41 30.34
CA ALA A 97 8.76 -12.30 31.41
C ALA A 97 9.04 -11.51 32.72
N ALA A 98 9.21 -12.23 33.80
CA ALA A 98 9.74 -11.64 35.05
C ALA A 98 11.22 -11.28 34.88
N SER A 99 11.73 -10.37 35.71
CA SER A 99 13.14 -10.05 35.76
C SER A 99 13.99 -11.31 36.04
N GLY A 100 15.12 -11.41 35.33
CA GLY A 100 16.05 -12.52 35.49
C GLY A 100 15.69 -13.80 34.71
N ASN A 101 14.73 -13.76 33.78
CA ASN A 101 14.34 -14.90 32.95
C ASN A 101 15.49 -15.39 32.06
N ASN A 102 16.29 -14.47 31.51
CA ASN A 102 17.54 -14.74 30.76
C ASN A 102 17.36 -15.75 29.61
N GLY A 103 16.30 -15.65 28.86
CA GLY A 103 16.02 -16.50 27.71
C GLY A 103 15.37 -17.85 28.05
N ASN A 104 15.07 -18.15 29.33
CA ASN A 104 14.40 -19.40 29.71
C ASN A 104 12.96 -19.44 29.22
N PRO A 105 12.43 -20.65 28.93
CA PRO A 105 11.04 -20.78 28.53
C PRO A 105 10.09 -20.58 29.71
N LEU A 106 8.89 -20.09 29.42
CA LEU A 106 7.82 -19.94 30.40
C LEU A 106 6.81 -21.09 30.28
N SER A 107 6.23 -21.51 31.39
CA SER A 107 5.08 -22.42 31.36
C SER A 107 3.85 -21.71 30.80
N LEU A 108 2.88 -22.45 30.25
CA LEU A 108 1.61 -21.91 29.78
C LEU A 108 0.87 -21.13 30.88
N SER A 109 0.83 -21.66 32.11
CA SER A 109 0.18 -20.98 33.24
C SER A 109 0.85 -19.65 33.59
N THR A 110 2.18 -19.56 33.40
CA THR A 110 2.91 -18.29 33.54
C THR A 110 2.52 -17.30 32.43
N VAL A 111 2.47 -17.74 31.17
CA VAL A 111 2.04 -16.89 30.04
C VAL A 111 0.62 -16.37 30.29
N GLN A 112 -0.31 -17.22 30.71
CA GLN A 112 -1.69 -16.85 31.05
C GLN A 112 -1.76 -15.82 32.18
N SER A 113 -0.98 -16.01 33.24
CA SER A 113 -0.94 -15.05 34.35
C SER A 113 -0.32 -13.71 33.93
N ARG A 114 0.71 -13.75 33.09
CA ARG A 114 1.36 -12.54 32.56
C ARG A 114 0.44 -11.76 31.64
N SER A 115 -0.35 -12.41 30.77
CA SER A 115 -1.28 -11.74 29.87
C SER A 115 -2.33 -10.89 30.60
N ARG A 116 -2.74 -11.32 31.82
CA ARG A 116 -3.69 -10.60 32.70
C ARG A 116 -3.13 -9.34 33.34
N LEU A 117 -1.81 -9.15 33.33
CA LEU A 117 -1.20 -7.93 33.86
C LEU A 117 -1.50 -6.73 32.95
N SER A 118 -1.80 -5.58 33.52
CA SER A 118 -2.03 -4.34 32.79
C SER A 118 -0.79 -3.85 32.02
N SER A 119 0.42 -4.28 32.45
CA SER A 119 1.67 -4.02 31.69
C SER A 119 1.76 -4.79 30.38
N ASN A 120 0.94 -5.82 30.18
CA ASN A 120 0.78 -6.55 28.94
C ASN A 120 -0.59 -6.18 28.31
N TYR A 121 -1.63 -6.95 28.58
CA TYR A 121 -2.93 -6.76 27.93
C TYR A 121 -4.08 -6.49 28.90
N GLY A 122 -3.94 -6.89 30.19
CA GLY A 122 -5.06 -6.91 31.13
C GLY A 122 -6.14 -7.92 30.72
N ASP A 123 -5.80 -8.95 29.95
CA ASP A 123 -6.73 -9.88 29.28
C ASP A 123 -6.24 -11.32 29.43
N GLY A 124 -7.13 -12.22 29.85
CA GLY A 124 -6.78 -13.63 30.09
C GLY A 124 -6.88 -14.52 28.85
N LYS A 125 -7.41 -13.99 27.73
CA LYS A 125 -7.53 -14.69 26.45
C LYS A 125 -6.80 -13.94 25.32
N ALA A 126 -5.61 -13.43 25.65
CA ALA A 126 -4.74 -12.75 24.69
C ALA A 126 -4.11 -13.74 23.68
N TYR A 127 -4.94 -14.56 23.03
CA TYR A 127 -4.52 -15.56 22.05
C TYR A 127 -5.54 -15.70 20.92
N SER A 128 -5.06 -16.12 19.77
CA SER A 128 -5.90 -16.56 18.64
C SER A 128 -6.12 -18.08 18.71
N LYS A 129 -7.32 -18.53 18.30
CA LYS A 129 -7.71 -19.94 18.37
C LYS A 129 -8.45 -20.36 17.11
N PRO A 130 -7.88 -21.27 16.29
CA PRO A 130 -8.59 -21.93 15.21
C PRO A 130 -9.46 -23.08 15.76
N VAL A 131 -10.58 -23.34 15.10
CA VAL A 131 -11.40 -24.54 15.26
C VAL A 131 -11.41 -25.28 13.94
N TYR A 132 -10.93 -26.50 13.94
CA TYR A 132 -10.78 -27.32 12.75
C TYR A 132 -11.98 -28.20 12.50
N GLU A 133 -12.20 -28.58 11.26
CA GLU A 133 -13.13 -29.66 10.93
C GLU A 133 -12.62 -31.03 11.43
N ALA A 134 -13.52 -31.99 11.50
CA ALA A 134 -13.20 -33.33 11.98
C ALA A 134 -12.53 -34.23 10.89
N SER A 135 -12.27 -33.69 9.69
CA SER A 135 -11.64 -34.44 8.60
C SER A 135 -10.12 -34.29 8.60
N PRO A 136 -9.37 -35.19 7.92
CA PRO A 136 -7.92 -35.08 7.75
C PRO A 136 -7.43 -33.91 6.87
N LEU A 137 -8.34 -33.10 6.32
CA LEU A 137 -7.99 -31.93 5.50
C LEU A 137 -7.56 -30.73 6.37
N ASP A 138 -7.77 -30.80 7.68
CA ASP A 138 -7.37 -29.77 8.66
C ASP A 138 -7.84 -28.36 8.31
N ARG A 139 -9.01 -28.23 7.67
CA ARG A 139 -9.56 -26.93 7.32
C ARG A 139 -10.08 -26.21 8.55
N VAL A 140 -9.77 -24.90 8.65
CA VAL A 140 -10.27 -24.06 9.74
C VAL A 140 -11.74 -23.68 9.46
N LEU A 141 -12.64 -24.03 10.37
CA LEU A 141 -14.07 -23.66 10.32
C LEU A 141 -14.35 -22.37 11.07
N GLU A 142 -13.63 -22.12 12.16
CA GLU A 142 -13.79 -20.90 12.96
C GLU A 142 -12.41 -20.40 13.39
N GLN A 143 -12.22 -19.08 13.37
CA GLN A 143 -11.01 -18.42 13.82
C GLN A 143 -11.38 -17.35 14.84
N TYR A 144 -11.07 -17.59 16.09
CA TYR A 144 -11.13 -16.57 17.13
C TYR A 144 -9.86 -15.71 17.09
N GLY A 145 -10.01 -14.40 17.13
CA GLY A 145 -8.92 -13.48 17.37
C GLY A 145 -8.64 -13.31 18.87
N PRO A 146 -7.54 -12.62 19.26
CA PRO A 146 -7.22 -12.38 20.67
C PRO A 146 -8.28 -11.49 21.35
N GLY A 147 -8.51 -11.76 22.65
CA GLY A 147 -9.32 -10.93 23.53
C GLY A 147 -10.46 -11.70 24.22
N GLU A 148 -10.60 -11.53 25.56
CA GLU A 148 -11.70 -12.12 26.35
C GLU A 148 -13.04 -11.73 25.75
N GLU A 149 -13.23 -10.46 25.40
CA GLU A 149 -14.49 -9.94 24.86
C GLU A 149 -14.93 -10.69 23.60
N TRP A 150 -13.99 -11.00 22.68
CA TRP A 150 -14.31 -11.76 21.45
C TRP A 150 -14.63 -13.22 21.76
N HIS A 151 -13.82 -13.86 22.60
CA HIS A 151 -14.02 -15.26 22.96
C HIS A 151 -15.33 -15.49 23.75
N ASP A 152 -15.63 -14.63 24.72
CA ASP A 152 -16.80 -14.78 25.59
C ASP A 152 -18.10 -14.46 24.86
N ASN A 153 -18.08 -13.53 23.93
CA ASN A 153 -19.24 -13.21 23.10
C ASN A 153 -19.32 -14.06 21.82
N GLY A 154 -18.44 -15.06 21.66
CA GLY A 154 -18.43 -15.96 20.52
C GLY A 154 -18.15 -15.26 19.19
N LYS A 155 -17.43 -14.14 19.23
CA LYS A 155 -17.07 -13.32 18.06
C LYS A 155 -15.87 -13.91 17.34
N ARG A 156 -16.09 -14.39 16.14
CA ARG A 156 -15.10 -15.12 15.35
C ARG A 156 -15.40 -15.05 13.86
N VAL A 157 -14.39 -15.18 13.07
CA VAL A 157 -14.55 -15.43 11.65
C VAL A 157 -14.97 -16.89 11.43
N LYS A 158 -16.07 -17.11 10.71
CA LYS A 158 -16.55 -18.46 10.32
C LYS A 158 -16.26 -18.72 8.87
N THR A 159 -15.82 -19.93 8.56
CA THR A 159 -15.57 -20.40 7.19
C THR A 159 -16.34 -21.68 6.93
N GLU A 160 -17.13 -21.68 5.87
CA GLU A 160 -17.89 -22.86 5.40
C GLU A 160 -17.36 -23.25 4.02
N TYR A 161 -17.13 -24.55 3.80
CA TYR A 161 -16.65 -25.12 2.55
C TYR A 161 -17.81 -25.88 1.89
N LEU A 162 -18.31 -25.37 0.77
CA LEU A 162 -19.55 -25.75 0.15
C LEU A 162 -19.32 -26.10 -1.33
N GLY A 163 -20.31 -26.70 -1.96
CA GLY A 163 -20.45 -26.79 -3.42
C GLY A 163 -21.45 -25.75 -3.92
N ASN A 164 -21.34 -25.34 -5.19
CA ASN A 164 -22.32 -24.46 -5.79
C ASN A 164 -23.65 -25.20 -6.03
N THR A 165 -24.74 -24.41 -6.09
CA THR A 165 -26.07 -24.86 -6.51
C THR A 165 -26.44 -24.28 -7.88
N ALA A 166 -27.46 -24.82 -8.54
CA ALA A 166 -27.91 -24.31 -9.82
C ALA A 166 -28.62 -22.95 -9.70
N ASP A 167 -29.19 -22.64 -8.53
CA ASP A 167 -29.94 -21.43 -8.25
C ASP A 167 -29.65 -20.91 -6.80
N GLY A 168 -30.23 -19.76 -6.44
CA GLY A 168 -30.13 -19.19 -5.10
C GLY A 168 -28.76 -18.58 -4.78
N GLU A 169 -28.45 -18.49 -3.46
CA GLU A 169 -27.25 -17.81 -2.95
C GLU A 169 -25.94 -18.46 -3.40
N LEU A 170 -25.93 -19.79 -3.57
CA LEU A 170 -24.76 -20.55 -3.98
C LEU A 170 -24.67 -20.75 -5.51
N SER A 171 -25.49 -20.06 -6.31
CA SER A 171 -25.40 -20.12 -7.77
C SER A 171 -24.32 -19.19 -8.31
N CYS A 172 -23.66 -19.59 -9.37
CA CYS A 172 -22.67 -18.81 -10.11
C CYS A 172 -23.04 -18.76 -11.58
N ARG A 173 -23.18 -17.58 -12.16
CA ARG A 173 -23.44 -17.44 -13.60
C ARG A 173 -22.25 -17.95 -14.40
N TRP A 174 -22.54 -18.60 -15.51
CA TRP A 174 -21.53 -19.17 -16.38
C TRP A 174 -21.21 -18.22 -17.53
N TYR A 175 -20.33 -17.25 -17.24
CA TYR A 175 -19.80 -16.38 -18.28
C TYR A 175 -18.75 -17.12 -19.12
N ARG A 176 -18.77 -16.86 -20.43
CA ARG A 176 -17.83 -17.39 -21.41
C ARG A 176 -17.24 -16.24 -22.20
N THR A 177 -16.02 -16.42 -22.70
CA THR A 177 -15.38 -15.47 -23.59
C THR A 177 -14.86 -16.15 -24.85
N THR A 178 -14.57 -15.36 -25.89
CA THR A 178 -13.92 -15.85 -27.10
C THR A 178 -12.43 -16.02 -26.89
N ASP A 179 -11.86 -17.09 -27.46
CA ASP A 179 -10.41 -17.38 -27.44
C ASP A 179 -9.66 -16.68 -28.59
N THR A 180 -10.34 -15.87 -29.40
CA THR A 180 -9.75 -15.15 -30.53
C THR A 180 -9.03 -13.89 -30.08
N HIS A 181 -8.02 -13.47 -30.84
CA HIS A 181 -7.29 -12.21 -30.64
C HIS A 181 -8.12 -10.94 -30.93
N GLY A 182 -9.35 -11.13 -31.42
CA GLY A 182 -10.29 -10.04 -31.72
C GLY A 182 -10.81 -9.30 -30.48
N ASP A 183 -11.97 -8.65 -30.63
CA ASP A 183 -12.62 -7.95 -29.52
C ASP A 183 -12.99 -8.90 -28.38
N VAL A 184 -12.88 -8.40 -27.15
CA VAL A 184 -13.32 -9.15 -25.98
C VAL A 184 -14.84 -9.28 -26.04
N GLN A 185 -15.31 -10.51 -26.11
CA GLN A 185 -16.72 -10.84 -26.12
C GLN A 185 -17.02 -11.72 -24.90
N VAL A 186 -17.93 -11.26 -24.07
CA VAL A 186 -18.44 -12.02 -22.92
C VAL A 186 -19.87 -12.49 -23.25
N SER A 187 -20.22 -13.73 -22.92
CA SER A 187 -21.54 -14.28 -23.23
C SER A 187 -22.07 -15.16 -22.10
N ILE A 188 -23.43 -15.21 -21.99
CA ILE A 188 -24.19 -16.22 -21.25
C ILE A 188 -25.12 -16.87 -22.24
N LEU A 189 -25.06 -18.19 -22.36
CA LEU A 189 -25.91 -18.95 -23.30
C LEU A 189 -27.30 -19.21 -22.71
N THR A 190 -28.33 -19.09 -23.55
CA THR A 190 -29.70 -19.47 -23.20
C THR A 190 -29.76 -20.95 -22.78
N GLY A 191 -30.44 -21.24 -21.67
CA GLY A 191 -30.52 -22.59 -21.10
C GLY A 191 -29.27 -23.09 -20.35
N LYS A 192 -28.18 -22.29 -20.31
CA LYS A 192 -26.94 -22.58 -19.56
C LYS A 192 -26.47 -21.32 -18.84
N MET A 193 -27.36 -20.71 -18.07
CA MET A 193 -27.08 -19.41 -17.43
C MET A 193 -26.12 -19.52 -16.22
N CYS A 194 -26.21 -20.62 -15.48
CA CYS A 194 -25.38 -20.89 -14.31
C CYS A 194 -24.60 -22.19 -14.47
N TYR A 195 -23.54 -22.33 -13.69
CA TYR A 195 -22.85 -23.62 -13.56
C TYR A 195 -23.76 -24.65 -12.94
N PRO A 196 -23.73 -25.92 -13.42
CA PRO A 196 -24.41 -27.04 -12.79
C PRO A 196 -24.02 -27.16 -11.30
N ALA A 197 -24.95 -27.71 -10.50
CA ALA A 197 -24.66 -27.93 -9.07
C ALA A 197 -23.47 -28.88 -8.86
N GLY A 198 -22.61 -28.59 -7.89
CA GLY A 198 -21.44 -29.40 -7.54
C GLY A 198 -20.21 -29.25 -8.48
N GLU A 199 -20.25 -28.35 -9.44
CA GLU A 199 -19.12 -28.12 -10.34
C GLU A 199 -18.05 -27.17 -9.77
N LEU A 200 -18.43 -26.32 -8.81
CA LEU A 200 -17.55 -25.31 -8.21
C LEU A 200 -17.38 -25.54 -6.71
N TYR A 201 -16.19 -25.21 -6.21
CA TYR A 201 -15.94 -25.08 -4.78
C TYR A 201 -16.37 -23.69 -4.34
N VAL A 202 -17.12 -23.62 -3.23
CA VAL A 202 -17.57 -22.36 -2.63
C VAL A 202 -17.02 -22.25 -1.22
N THR A 203 -16.30 -21.16 -0.93
CA THR A 203 -15.89 -20.81 0.41
C THR A 203 -16.73 -19.63 0.87
N ARG A 204 -17.53 -19.82 1.93
CA ARG A 204 -18.30 -18.76 2.58
C ARG A 204 -17.58 -18.33 3.83
N THR A 205 -17.28 -17.04 3.94
CA THR A 205 -16.67 -16.42 5.14
C THR A 205 -17.68 -15.45 5.75
N THR A 206 -17.88 -15.55 7.05
CA THR A 206 -18.67 -14.62 7.86
C THR A 206 -17.74 -13.95 8.87
N ASP A 207 -17.80 -12.64 8.96
CA ASP A 207 -16.95 -11.83 9.84
C ASP A 207 -17.30 -11.99 11.33
N GLU A 208 -16.55 -11.31 12.19
CA GLU A 208 -16.72 -11.36 13.65
C GLU A 208 -18.02 -10.69 14.13
N GLU A 209 -18.58 -9.73 13.38
CA GLU A 209 -19.91 -9.16 13.65
C GLU A 209 -21.05 -10.09 13.22
N GLY A 210 -20.79 -11.00 12.29
CA GLY A 210 -21.76 -11.93 11.73
C GLY A 210 -22.61 -11.34 10.60
N THR A 211 -22.32 -10.13 10.16
CA THR A 211 -23.07 -9.39 9.12
C THR A 211 -22.33 -9.28 7.81
N GLY A 212 -21.00 -9.22 7.84
CA GLY A 212 -20.13 -9.21 6.67
C GLY A 212 -19.96 -10.62 6.11
N ILE A 213 -20.74 -10.97 5.09
CA ILE A 213 -20.70 -12.28 4.44
C ILE A 213 -20.10 -12.15 3.04
N SER A 214 -19.07 -12.96 2.78
CA SER A 214 -18.46 -13.09 1.46
C SER A 214 -18.42 -14.56 1.01
N LEU A 215 -18.59 -14.79 -0.28
CA LEU A 215 -18.50 -16.09 -0.91
C LEU A 215 -17.50 -16.01 -2.07
N GLU A 216 -16.59 -16.97 -2.13
CA GLU A 216 -15.68 -17.18 -3.25
C GLU A 216 -16.03 -18.48 -3.95
N PHE A 217 -16.21 -18.41 -5.28
CA PHE A 217 -16.50 -19.55 -6.13
C PHE A 217 -15.27 -19.85 -6.99
N LYS A 218 -14.75 -21.05 -6.88
CA LYS A 218 -13.58 -21.50 -7.64
C LYS A 218 -13.91 -22.75 -8.46
N ASP A 219 -13.33 -22.82 -9.66
CA ASP A 219 -13.39 -24.03 -10.45
C ASP A 219 -12.43 -25.12 -9.93
N LYS A 220 -12.42 -26.28 -10.58
CA LYS A 220 -11.56 -27.42 -10.24
C LYS A 220 -10.07 -27.15 -10.50
N GLN A 221 -9.74 -26.11 -11.25
CA GLN A 221 -8.37 -25.67 -11.53
C GLN A 221 -7.89 -24.61 -10.54
N GLY A 222 -8.78 -24.11 -9.67
CA GLY A 222 -8.50 -23.09 -8.67
C GLY A 222 -8.72 -21.65 -9.14
N HIS A 223 -9.25 -21.43 -10.37
CA HIS A 223 -9.58 -20.08 -10.82
C HIS A 223 -10.75 -19.54 -10.03
N LEU A 224 -10.61 -18.30 -9.53
CA LEU A 224 -11.67 -17.56 -8.87
C LEU A 224 -12.64 -17.04 -9.95
N LEU A 225 -13.89 -17.55 -9.95
CA LEU A 225 -14.91 -17.18 -10.94
C LEU A 225 -15.87 -16.10 -10.45
N LEU A 226 -16.14 -16.07 -9.14
CA LEU A 226 -17.06 -15.12 -8.53
C LEU A 226 -16.62 -14.82 -7.10
N THR A 227 -16.59 -13.54 -6.77
CA THR A 227 -16.65 -13.07 -5.39
C THR A 227 -18.00 -12.40 -5.17
N ARG A 228 -18.79 -12.93 -4.25
CA ARG A 228 -20.10 -12.40 -3.84
C ARG A 228 -20.02 -11.83 -2.45
N ARG A 229 -20.32 -10.55 -2.29
CA ARG A 229 -20.45 -9.92 -0.97
C ARG A 229 -21.91 -9.60 -0.72
N LYS A 230 -22.36 -9.83 0.52
CA LYS A 230 -23.75 -9.61 0.91
C LYS A 230 -23.88 -8.26 1.66
N ASN A 231 -24.84 -7.45 1.23
CA ASN A 231 -25.24 -6.22 1.92
C ASN A 231 -26.75 -6.26 2.17
N GLY A 232 -27.16 -6.75 3.34
CA GLY A 232 -28.54 -7.06 3.63
C GLY A 232 -29.11 -8.13 2.67
N ALA A 233 -30.15 -7.78 1.94
CA ALA A 233 -30.74 -8.64 0.90
C ALA A 233 -30.06 -8.53 -0.47
N SER A 234 -29.11 -7.60 -0.65
CA SER A 234 -28.45 -7.32 -1.92
C SER A 234 -27.13 -8.08 -2.05
N TYR A 235 -26.84 -8.56 -3.26
CA TYR A 235 -25.56 -9.15 -3.63
C TYR A 235 -24.72 -8.17 -4.43
N HIS A 236 -23.44 -8.09 -4.09
CA HIS A 236 -22.41 -7.34 -4.78
C HIS A 236 -21.46 -8.36 -5.42
N ASP A 237 -21.79 -8.77 -6.65
CA ASP A 237 -21.09 -9.83 -7.37
C ASP A 237 -19.99 -9.26 -8.25
N THR A 238 -18.78 -9.81 -8.14
CA THR A 238 -17.69 -9.57 -9.08
C THR A 238 -17.32 -10.87 -9.76
N TYR A 239 -17.51 -10.96 -11.07
CA TYR A 239 -17.17 -12.15 -11.88
C TYR A 239 -15.81 -11.97 -12.54
N TYR A 240 -15.10 -13.08 -12.64
CA TYR A 240 -13.83 -13.23 -13.33
C TYR A 240 -14.01 -14.21 -14.48
N VAL A 241 -13.77 -13.78 -15.69
CA VAL A 241 -14.04 -14.55 -16.90
C VAL A 241 -12.72 -14.89 -17.59
N TYR A 242 -12.46 -16.18 -17.71
CA TYR A 242 -11.22 -16.71 -18.27
C TYR A 242 -11.44 -17.31 -19.64
N ASP A 243 -10.40 -17.33 -20.47
CA ASP A 243 -10.36 -18.10 -21.72
C ASP A 243 -9.95 -19.56 -21.47
N SER A 244 -9.91 -20.36 -22.53
CA SER A 244 -9.54 -21.78 -22.45
C SER A 244 -8.07 -22.02 -22.06
N TYR A 245 -7.23 -20.99 -22.13
CA TYR A 245 -5.81 -21.02 -21.68
C TYR A 245 -5.63 -20.59 -20.22
N GLY A 246 -6.71 -20.20 -19.54
CA GLY A 246 -6.67 -19.70 -18.16
C GLY A 246 -6.30 -18.22 -18.03
N ASN A 247 -6.27 -17.47 -19.15
CA ASN A 247 -6.02 -16.03 -19.09
C ASN A 247 -7.30 -15.28 -18.67
N LEU A 248 -7.17 -14.33 -17.76
CA LEU A 248 -8.28 -13.47 -17.34
C LEU A 248 -8.65 -12.49 -18.46
N ARG A 249 -9.80 -12.65 -19.10
CA ARG A 249 -10.28 -11.84 -20.23
C ARG A 249 -11.17 -10.68 -19.80
N ALA A 250 -11.96 -10.88 -18.74
CA ALA A 250 -12.81 -9.82 -18.19
C ALA A 250 -12.97 -9.95 -16.68
N VAL A 251 -13.04 -8.77 -16.00
CA VAL A 251 -13.60 -8.66 -14.65
C VAL A 251 -14.87 -7.85 -14.76
N LEU A 252 -15.98 -8.40 -14.25
CA LEU A 252 -17.29 -7.78 -14.23
C LEU A 252 -17.64 -7.39 -12.79
N PRO A 253 -17.35 -6.16 -12.36
CA PRO A 253 -17.74 -5.66 -11.05
C PRO A 253 -19.25 -5.58 -10.89
N PRO A 254 -19.81 -5.30 -9.70
CA PRO A 254 -21.22 -5.48 -9.40
C PRO A 254 -22.20 -4.86 -10.40
N LEU A 255 -22.00 -3.63 -10.85
CA LEU A 255 -22.90 -2.99 -11.83
C LEU A 255 -22.74 -3.60 -13.25
N ALA A 256 -21.55 -4.06 -13.63
CA ALA A 256 -21.36 -4.82 -14.85
C ALA A 256 -22.06 -6.19 -14.77
N ALA A 257 -21.94 -6.86 -13.62
CA ALA A 257 -22.61 -8.13 -13.37
C ALA A 257 -24.14 -8.01 -13.41
N ASP A 258 -24.69 -6.92 -12.86
CA ASP A 258 -26.14 -6.64 -12.93
C ASP A 258 -26.59 -6.35 -14.37
N ALA A 259 -25.84 -5.53 -15.11
CA ALA A 259 -26.15 -5.18 -16.49
C ALA A 259 -26.05 -6.37 -17.47
N THR A 260 -25.31 -7.42 -17.09
CA THR A 260 -25.13 -8.64 -17.89
C THR A 260 -25.83 -9.86 -17.26
N ALA A 261 -26.89 -9.64 -16.48
CA ALA A 261 -27.55 -10.71 -15.70
C ALA A 261 -28.37 -11.72 -16.52
N MET A 262 -28.73 -11.35 -17.75
CA MET A 262 -29.59 -12.17 -18.65
C MET A 262 -28.71 -12.93 -19.65
N SER A 263 -29.32 -13.90 -20.37
CA SER A 263 -28.63 -14.50 -21.51
C SER A 263 -28.36 -13.46 -22.59
N GLY A 264 -27.17 -13.48 -23.19
CA GLY A 264 -26.77 -12.51 -24.17
C GLY A 264 -25.30 -12.58 -24.56
N ILE A 265 -24.96 -11.74 -25.50
CA ILE A 265 -23.57 -11.53 -25.95
C ILE A 265 -23.24 -10.04 -25.81
N TRP A 266 -22.22 -9.73 -25.04
CA TRP A 266 -21.74 -8.37 -24.83
C TRP A 266 -20.36 -8.21 -25.47
N ARG A 267 -20.23 -7.21 -26.32
CA ARG A 267 -18.97 -6.87 -27.00
C ARG A 267 -18.54 -5.47 -26.59
N LEU A 268 -17.25 -5.22 -26.58
CA LEU A 268 -16.74 -3.86 -26.53
C LEU A 268 -17.05 -3.21 -27.87
N THR A 269 -17.94 -2.21 -27.86
CA THR A 269 -18.24 -1.43 -29.05
C THR A 269 -17.24 -0.30 -29.22
N THR A 270 -16.97 0.11 -30.47
CA THR A 270 -16.04 1.18 -30.79
C THR A 270 -16.49 2.56 -30.29
N ASP A 271 -17.77 2.72 -30.00
CA ASP A 271 -18.35 3.96 -29.47
C ASP A 271 -18.23 4.12 -27.94
N GLY A 272 -17.64 3.15 -27.26
CA GLY A 272 -17.44 3.19 -25.80
C GLY A 272 -18.73 3.11 -24.98
N THR A 273 -19.86 2.78 -25.59
CA THR A 273 -21.15 2.63 -24.90
C THR A 273 -21.40 1.20 -24.43
N GLY A 274 -22.31 1.04 -23.47
CA GLY A 274 -22.71 -0.27 -22.94
C GLY A 274 -21.95 -0.70 -21.68
N ALA A 275 -22.46 -1.76 -21.05
CA ALA A 275 -22.03 -2.20 -19.71
C ALA A 275 -20.56 -2.57 -19.61
N LEU A 276 -19.98 -3.22 -20.64
CA LEU A 276 -18.57 -3.58 -20.63
C LEU A 276 -17.67 -2.34 -20.76
N ALA A 277 -18.08 -1.34 -21.54
CA ALA A 277 -17.30 -0.12 -21.70
C ALA A 277 -17.27 0.71 -20.40
N GLN A 278 -18.40 0.78 -19.71
CA GLN A 278 -18.57 1.64 -18.53
C GLN A 278 -18.05 1.01 -17.24
N TYR A 279 -18.15 -0.31 -17.08
CA TYR A 279 -17.97 -0.96 -15.79
C TYR A 279 -16.93 -2.07 -15.79
N ALA A 280 -16.60 -2.71 -16.94
CA ALA A 280 -15.76 -3.88 -16.97
C ALA A 280 -14.27 -3.56 -17.13
N TYR A 281 -13.43 -4.43 -16.56
CA TYR A 281 -12.01 -4.52 -16.91
C TYR A 281 -11.88 -5.59 -17.99
N LEU A 282 -11.18 -5.29 -19.08
CA LEU A 282 -11.04 -6.16 -20.24
C LEU A 282 -9.58 -6.33 -20.60
N TYR A 283 -9.21 -7.55 -21.06
CA TYR A 283 -7.84 -7.90 -21.38
C TYR A 283 -7.76 -8.67 -22.69
N LYS A 284 -6.69 -8.44 -23.49
CA LYS A 284 -6.33 -9.24 -24.66
C LYS A 284 -4.90 -9.73 -24.49
N TYR A 285 -4.65 -10.93 -24.98
CA TYR A 285 -3.34 -11.57 -24.87
C TYR A 285 -2.86 -12.02 -26.26
N ASP A 286 -1.56 -12.13 -26.41
CA ASP A 286 -0.93 -12.73 -27.58
C ASP A 286 -0.74 -14.24 -27.42
N ASP A 287 -0.16 -14.89 -28.43
CA ASP A 287 0.09 -16.34 -28.45
C ASP A 287 1.09 -16.83 -27.38
N ARG A 288 1.78 -15.89 -26.71
CA ARG A 288 2.68 -16.16 -25.58
C ARG A 288 2.04 -15.88 -24.23
N ASN A 289 0.74 -15.65 -24.19
CA ASN A 289 -0.05 -15.27 -23.00
C ASN A 289 0.43 -13.95 -22.34
N ARG A 290 1.00 -13.01 -23.12
CA ARG A 290 1.34 -11.69 -22.62
C ARG A 290 0.17 -10.73 -22.87
N CYS A 291 -0.16 -9.90 -21.88
CA CYS A 291 -1.25 -8.93 -22.01
C CYS A 291 -0.85 -7.81 -23.01
N ILE A 292 -1.43 -7.83 -24.20
CA ILE A 292 -1.15 -6.82 -25.25
C ILE A 292 -2.14 -5.66 -25.25
N TRP A 293 -3.21 -5.75 -24.51
CA TRP A 293 -4.20 -4.69 -24.37
C TRP A 293 -5.02 -4.88 -23.12
N LYS A 294 -5.29 -3.79 -22.40
CA LYS A 294 -6.24 -3.76 -21.30
C LYS A 294 -7.12 -2.52 -21.39
N LYS A 295 -8.34 -2.61 -20.86
CA LYS A 295 -9.27 -1.51 -20.71
C LYS A 295 -9.75 -1.42 -19.27
N LEU A 296 -9.73 -0.20 -18.73
CA LEU A 296 -10.30 0.13 -17.43
C LEU A 296 -11.73 0.68 -17.59
N PRO A 297 -12.59 0.58 -16.57
CA PRO A 297 -13.93 1.17 -16.60
C PRO A 297 -13.88 2.67 -16.92
N GLY A 298 -14.68 3.12 -17.89
CA GLY A 298 -14.79 4.54 -18.26
C GLY A 298 -13.57 5.15 -18.94
N ALA A 299 -12.53 4.37 -19.29
CA ALA A 299 -11.35 4.83 -20.02
C ALA A 299 -11.21 4.10 -21.36
N ASP A 300 -10.42 4.66 -22.28
CA ASP A 300 -10.01 3.97 -23.49
C ASP A 300 -8.99 2.86 -23.19
N GLY A 301 -8.75 1.98 -24.15
CA GLY A 301 -7.84 0.85 -24.00
C GLY A 301 -6.37 1.28 -24.05
N ILE A 302 -5.53 0.63 -23.27
CA ILE A 302 -4.08 0.76 -23.26
C ILE A 302 -3.49 -0.42 -24.03
N ARG A 303 -2.64 -0.17 -25.01
CA ARG A 303 -1.93 -1.18 -25.78
C ARG A 303 -0.51 -1.35 -25.25
N TYR A 304 0.01 -2.57 -25.35
CA TYR A 304 1.38 -2.91 -24.95
C TYR A 304 2.07 -3.69 -26.05
N GLU A 305 3.37 -3.44 -26.22
CA GLU A 305 4.22 -4.25 -27.07
C GLU A 305 5.45 -4.74 -26.32
N TYR A 306 5.92 -5.91 -26.76
CA TYR A 306 6.98 -6.64 -26.11
C TYR A 306 8.05 -7.03 -27.12
N ASP A 307 9.28 -7.10 -26.65
CA ASP A 307 10.37 -7.67 -27.42
C ASP A 307 10.37 -9.22 -27.33
N ARG A 308 11.34 -9.85 -27.99
CA ARG A 308 11.51 -11.32 -27.94
C ARG A 308 11.91 -11.86 -26.57
N GLY A 309 12.42 -11.02 -25.68
CA GLY A 309 12.76 -11.36 -24.30
C GLY A 309 11.62 -11.13 -23.32
N ASP A 310 10.39 -10.93 -23.82
CA ASP A 310 9.16 -10.68 -23.03
C ASP A 310 9.20 -9.39 -22.19
N ARG A 311 10.08 -8.43 -22.56
CA ARG A 311 10.14 -7.12 -21.92
C ARG A 311 9.19 -6.17 -22.66
N MET A 312 8.42 -5.40 -21.91
CA MET A 312 7.53 -4.36 -22.46
C MET A 312 8.37 -3.20 -22.99
N ILE A 313 8.39 -2.99 -24.31
CA ILE A 313 9.16 -1.94 -24.96
C ILE A 313 8.35 -0.69 -25.26
N ALA A 314 7.02 -0.81 -25.32
CA ALA A 314 6.16 0.36 -25.52
C ALA A 314 4.75 0.15 -24.94
N SER A 315 4.12 1.28 -24.59
CA SER A 315 2.70 1.36 -24.24
C SER A 315 2.06 2.58 -24.88
N GLN A 316 0.76 2.49 -25.20
CA GLN A 316 -0.03 3.59 -25.73
C GLN A 316 -1.40 3.63 -25.04
N ASP A 317 -1.71 4.71 -24.35
CA ASP A 317 -3.01 4.96 -23.76
C ASP A 317 -3.96 5.75 -24.68
N GLY A 318 -5.20 5.97 -24.24
CA GLY A 318 -6.23 6.62 -25.03
C GLY A 318 -5.89 8.08 -25.40
N GLU A 319 -5.29 8.84 -24.49
CA GLU A 319 -4.88 10.22 -24.74
C GLU A 319 -3.68 10.29 -25.69
N GLN A 320 -2.72 9.39 -25.54
CA GLN A 320 -1.59 9.29 -26.48
C GLN A 320 -2.05 8.92 -27.90
N ALA A 321 -3.00 8.00 -28.01
CA ALA A 321 -3.58 7.59 -29.29
C ALA A 321 -4.39 8.71 -29.96
N ALA A 322 -4.97 9.61 -29.19
CA ALA A 322 -5.79 10.73 -29.70
C ALA A 322 -4.97 11.93 -30.17
N LYS A 323 -3.68 12.00 -29.86
CA LYS A 323 -2.81 13.11 -30.30
C LYS A 323 -2.51 13.04 -31.79
N SER A 324 -2.14 14.19 -32.37
CA SER A 324 -1.72 14.28 -33.76
C SER A 324 -0.38 15.03 -33.86
N PRO A 325 0.74 14.36 -34.17
CA PRO A 325 0.86 12.90 -34.35
C PRO A 325 0.56 12.11 -33.07
N ALA A 326 0.07 10.88 -33.21
CA ALA A 326 -0.14 9.99 -32.08
C ALA A 326 1.17 9.72 -31.36
N LEU A 327 1.11 9.54 -30.03
CA LEU A 327 2.28 9.29 -29.19
C LEU A 327 2.22 7.88 -28.60
N CYS A 328 3.34 7.39 -28.10
CA CYS A 328 3.45 6.24 -27.22
C CYS A 328 4.57 6.46 -26.19
N THR A 329 4.51 5.75 -25.09
CA THR A 329 5.62 5.67 -24.12
C THR A 329 6.53 4.52 -24.51
N PHE A 330 7.83 4.75 -24.58
CA PHE A 330 8.83 3.73 -24.87
C PHE A 330 9.69 3.41 -23.66
N TYR A 331 10.21 2.17 -23.61
CA TYR A 331 11.08 1.65 -22.55
C TYR A 331 12.26 0.94 -23.18
N LEU A 332 13.47 1.35 -22.82
CA LEU A 332 14.70 0.74 -23.30
C LEU A 332 15.46 0.10 -22.14
N TYR A 333 16.08 -1.04 -22.39
CA TYR A 333 16.70 -1.88 -21.38
C TYR A 333 18.17 -2.12 -21.65
N ASP A 334 18.96 -2.34 -20.61
CA ASP A 334 20.33 -2.81 -20.72
C ASP A 334 20.40 -4.34 -20.89
N ILE A 335 21.63 -4.87 -20.93
CA ILE A 335 21.88 -6.30 -21.06
C ILE A 335 21.41 -7.12 -19.85
N ASP A 336 21.28 -6.49 -18.67
CA ASP A 336 20.83 -7.11 -17.43
C ASP A 336 19.31 -7.00 -17.24
N ASN A 337 18.56 -6.60 -18.29
CA ASN A 337 17.11 -6.39 -18.31
C ASN A 337 16.61 -5.28 -17.36
N ARG A 338 17.47 -4.30 -17.03
CA ARG A 338 17.09 -3.14 -16.22
C ARG A 338 16.60 -2.01 -17.12
N PRO A 339 15.49 -1.30 -16.81
CA PRO A 339 15.03 -0.16 -17.60
C PRO A 339 16.00 1.01 -17.45
N VAL A 340 16.61 1.44 -18.56
CA VAL A 340 17.62 2.51 -18.56
C VAL A 340 17.12 3.80 -19.18
N ILE A 341 16.22 3.77 -20.16
CA ILE A 341 15.61 4.98 -20.72
C ILE A 341 14.12 4.80 -20.84
N GLN A 342 13.36 5.80 -20.39
CA GLN A 342 11.93 5.90 -20.60
C GLN A 342 11.60 7.29 -21.14
N GLY A 343 10.63 7.35 -22.05
CA GLY A 343 10.15 8.61 -22.62
C GLY A 343 8.93 8.40 -23.50
N THR A 344 8.52 9.46 -24.19
CA THR A 344 7.48 9.40 -25.21
C THR A 344 8.07 9.64 -26.60
N CYS A 345 7.45 9.07 -27.63
CA CYS A 345 7.81 9.30 -29.02
C CYS A 345 6.57 9.26 -29.92
N GLU A 346 6.72 9.75 -31.17
CA GLU A 346 5.66 9.65 -32.17
C GLU A 346 5.40 8.17 -32.50
N PHE A 347 4.12 7.84 -32.59
CA PHE A 347 3.64 6.55 -33.03
C PHE A 347 3.27 6.60 -34.52
N ARG A 348 3.95 5.79 -35.36
CA ARG A 348 3.75 5.78 -36.82
C ARG A 348 3.23 4.41 -37.27
N GLY A 349 1.93 4.18 -37.14
CA GLY A 349 1.23 3.02 -37.67
C GLY A 349 1.05 1.83 -36.71
N SER A 350 2.11 1.20 -36.25
CA SER A 350 2.07 0.23 -35.15
C SER A 350 3.25 0.48 -34.22
N ILE A 351 3.13 0.08 -32.95
CA ILE A 351 4.23 0.15 -32.01
C ILE A 351 5.37 -0.79 -32.49
N ALA A 352 5.00 -1.89 -33.19
CA ALA A 352 5.95 -2.78 -33.86
C ALA A 352 6.89 -2.06 -34.86
N SER A 353 6.54 -0.86 -35.31
CA SER A 353 7.45 -0.02 -36.15
C SER A 353 8.61 0.60 -35.36
N LEU A 354 8.60 0.57 -34.04
CA LEU A 354 9.70 1.09 -33.21
C LEU A 354 10.95 0.21 -33.22
N GLY A 355 10.89 -0.98 -33.78
CA GLY A 355 12.04 -1.85 -33.92
C GLY A 355 11.66 -3.22 -34.47
N PRO A 356 12.61 -3.99 -34.96
CA PRO A 356 12.31 -5.32 -35.38
C PRO A 356 11.84 -6.12 -34.16
N THR A 357 10.63 -6.66 -34.22
CA THR A 357 10.08 -7.65 -33.29
C THR A 357 11.02 -8.85 -33.10
N ALA A 358 12.14 -8.81 -33.75
CA ALA A 358 13.16 -9.83 -33.88
C ALA A 358 14.29 -9.71 -32.87
N MET A 359 14.55 -8.58 -32.23
CA MET A 359 15.78 -8.39 -31.45
C MET A 359 15.51 -7.90 -30.03
N LEU A 360 16.23 -8.48 -29.06
CA LEU A 360 16.40 -7.91 -27.73
C LEU A 360 17.08 -6.55 -27.86
N THR A 361 16.39 -5.47 -27.55
CA THR A 361 16.96 -4.13 -27.52
C THR A 361 17.80 -3.97 -26.25
N SER A 362 19.04 -4.51 -26.26
CA SER A 362 19.96 -4.26 -25.16
C SER A 362 20.83 -3.06 -25.50
N LEU A 363 20.77 -2.02 -24.70
CA LEU A 363 21.58 -0.83 -24.91
C LEU A 363 23.01 -1.06 -24.45
N LYS A 364 23.96 -0.67 -25.28
CA LYS A 364 25.37 -0.59 -24.89
C LYS A 364 25.64 0.80 -24.33
N ARG A 365 26.42 0.88 -23.27
CA ARG A 365 26.93 2.13 -22.73
C ARG A 365 28.02 2.68 -23.65
N SER A 366 28.01 3.98 -23.86
CA SER A 366 29.04 4.71 -24.57
C SER A 366 29.12 6.12 -23.97
N TYR A 367 30.16 6.36 -23.21
CA TYR A 367 30.40 7.66 -22.57
C TYR A 367 31.39 8.53 -23.38
N ASP A 368 31.77 8.12 -24.57
CA ASP A 368 32.77 8.78 -25.43
C ASP A 368 32.21 9.93 -26.25
N GLY A 369 30.96 10.30 -26.04
CA GLY A 369 30.31 11.44 -26.68
C GLY A 369 29.86 11.18 -28.12
N GLN A 370 29.92 9.95 -28.61
CA GLN A 370 29.41 9.63 -29.96
C GLN A 370 27.88 9.69 -29.97
N ILE A 371 27.34 10.57 -30.81
CA ILE A 371 25.90 10.73 -31.07
C ILE A 371 25.45 9.59 -31.97
N ILE A 372 24.57 8.74 -31.53
CA ILE A 372 24.19 7.55 -32.27
C ILE A 372 22.72 7.52 -32.66
N ALA A 373 21.85 8.26 -32.01
CA ALA A 373 20.44 8.38 -32.38
C ALA A 373 19.90 9.78 -32.06
N SER A 374 19.15 10.35 -33.00
CA SER A 374 18.49 11.66 -32.84
C SER A 374 17.51 11.63 -31.65
N GLY A 375 17.65 12.57 -30.73
CA GLY A 375 16.83 12.74 -29.54
C GLY A 375 17.28 11.96 -28.29
N LEU A 376 18.34 11.15 -28.40
CA LEU A 376 18.99 10.48 -27.29
C LEU A 376 20.44 10.93 -27.08
N GLU A 377 20.79 12.06 -27.64
CA GLU A 377 22.11 12.68 -27.51
C GLU A 377 22.46 12.91 -26.04
N ASN A 378 23.69 12.65 -25.69
CA ASN A 378 24.20 12.76 -24.33
C ASN A 378 23.49 11.84 -23.30
N SER A 379 22.79 10.78 -23.75
CA SER A 379 22.23 9.80 -22.83
C SER A 379 23.27 8.82 -22.27
N GLY A 380 24.43 8.69 -22.92
CA GLY A 380 25.41 7.66 -22.60
C GLY A 380 25.00 6.25 -23.02
N TYR A 381 23.96 6.12 -23.83
CA TYR A 381 23.46 4.85 -24.38
C TYR A 381 23.30 4.90 -25.88
N ASN A 382 23.57 3.77 -26.50
CA ASN A 382 23.44 3.59 -27.94
C ASN A 382 22.27 2.65 -28.25
N PRO A 383 21.10 3.18 -28.64
CA PRO A 383 19.98 2.34 -29.03
C PRO A 383 20.19 1.76 -30.43
N ASN A 384 19.76 0.52 -30.62
CA ASN A 384 19.76 -0.16 -31.91
C ASN A 384 18.38 -0.06 -32.62
N MET A 385 17.58 0.95 -32.28
CA MET A 385 16.26 1.21 -32.84
C MET A 385 16.07 2.68 -33.18
N THR A 386 15.16 2.97 -34.12
CA THR A 386 14.79 4.33 -34.49
C THR A 386 13.57 4.78 -33.70
N LEU A 387 13.71 5.88 -32.97
CA LEU A 387 12.60 6.59 -32.32
C LEU A 387 12.31 7.88 -33.12
N TYR A 388 11.03 8.22 -33.29
CA TYR A 388 10.61 9.42 -33.96
C TYR A 388 10.24 10.51 -32.97
N SER A 389 10.90 11.67 -33.04
CA SER A 389 10.69 12.80 -32.10
C SER A 389 10.66 12.38 -30.61
N PRO A 390 11.67 11.63 -30.11
CA PRO A 390 11.63 11.15 -28.73
C PRO A 390 11.80 12.30 -27.74
N VAL A 391 10.99 12.26 -26.68
CA VAL A 391 11.12 13.09 -25.50
C VAL A 391 11.49 12.18 -24.34
N VAL A 392 12.71 12.24 -23.90
CA VAL A 392 13.21 11.42 -22.78
C VAL A 392 12.70 11.98 -21.48
N HIS A 393 12.06 11.13 -20.66
CA HIS A 393 11.60 11.48 -19.31
C HIS A 393 12.65 11.14 -18.26
N THR A 394 13.24 9.94 -18.36
CA THR A 394 14.20 9.43 -17.36
C THR A 394 15.29 8.64 -18.05
N ILE A 395 16.53 8.80 -17.56
CA ILE A 395 17.67 7.95 -17.89
C ILE A 395 18.25 7.44 -16.58
N ASN A 396 18.52 6.14 -16.49
CA ASN A 396 19.13 5.49 -15.34
C ASN A 396 20.50 4.93 -15.69
N TYR A 397 21.46 5.11 -14.80
CA TYR A 397 22.82 4.56 -14.89
C TYR A 397 23.09 3.61 -13.73
N TYR A 398 23.73 2.50 -14.01
CA TYR A 398 23.98 1.45 -13.03
C TYR A 398 25.45 1.05 -13.00
N ASP A 399 25.90 0.44 -11.91
CA ASP A 399 27.17 -0.28 -11.72
C ASP A 399 28.43 0.59 -11.60
N ASP A 400 28.52 1.70 -12.31
CA ASP A 400 29.71 2.57 -12.34
C ASP A 400 29.32 4.06 -12.39
N TYR A 401 30.31 4.92 -12.41
CA TYR A 401 30.15 6.37 -12.45
C TYR A 401 30.71 7.00 -13.73
N GLY A 402 30.92 6.21 -14.81
CA GLY A 402 31.45 6.68 -16.08
C GLY A 402 30.59 7.76 -16.75
N PHE A 403 29.27 7.74 -16.53
CA PHE A 403 28.32 8.73 -17.03
C PHE A 403 28.59 10.16 -16.52
N ARG A 404 29.40 10.35 -15.48
CA ARG A 404 29.76 11.67 -14.96
C ARG A 404 30.61 12.50 -15.94
N SER A 405 31.13 11.90 -16.99
CA SER A 405 31.74 12.64 -18.11
C SER A 405 30.73 13.32 -19.02
N LEU A 406 29.43 12.97 -18.90
CA LEU A 406 28.36 13.54 -19.72
C LEU A 406 27.99 14.95 -19.22
N ALA A 407 27.54 15.80 -20.16
CA ALA A 407 27.09 17.16 -19.85
C ALA A 407 25.95 17.14 -18.80
N GLY A 408 26.07 18.00 -17.80
CA GLY A 408 25.17 18.10 -16.65
C GLY A 408 25.63 17.33 -15.40
N PHE A 409 26.54 16.37 -15.55
CA PHE A 409 27.22 15.68 -14.45
C PHE A 409 28.67 16.15 -14.25
N ASP A 410 29.16 17.05 -15.08
CA ASP A 410 30.54 17.52 -15.14
C ASP A 410 30.96 18.47 -14.01
N ASN A 411 30.06 18.84 -13.12
CA ASN A 411 30.37 19.65 -11.95
C ASN A 411 30.97 18.79 -10.83
N GLU A 412 32.28 18.61 -10.82
CA GLU A 412 33.01 17.77 -9.84
C GLU A 412 32.87 18.25 -8.38
N SER A 413 32.56 19.54 -8.15
CA SER A 413 32.34 20.07 -6.81
C SER A 413 31.10 19.46 -6.15
N TYR A 414 30.08 19.16 -6.94
CA TYR A 414 28.83 18.52 -6.48
C TYR A 414 28.82 17.03 -6.73
N PHE A 415 29.35 16.56 -7.88
CA PHE A 415 29.42 15.16 -8.25
C PHE A 415 30.88 14.63 -8.17
N PRO A 416 31.44 14.45 -6.96
CA PRO A 416 32.83 14.01 -6.81
C PRO A 416 33.05 12.60 -7.38
N LYS A 417 34.32 12.27 -7.65
CA LYS A 417 34.73 10.91 -7.98
C LYS A 417 34.46 10.00 -6.78
N GLU A 418 33.90 8.83 -7.04
CA GLU A 418 33.61 7.86 -6.03
C GLU A 418 34.68 6.79 -5.94
N SER A 419 34.87 6.26 -4.73
CA SER A 419 35.86 5.22 -4.44
C SER A 419 35.26 3.84 -4.23
N HIS A 420 33.95 3.72 -3.97
CA HIS A 420 33.33 2.43 -3.67
C HIS A 420 32.68 1.80 -4.91
N PRO A 421 32.85 0.48 -5.11
CA PRO A 421 32.19 -0.24 -6.20
C PRO A 421 30.67 -0.22 -6.02
N ALA A 422 29.95 0.03 -7.12
CA ALA A 422 28.50 0.10 -7.14
C ALA A 422 27.84 -0.96 -8.05
N GLY A 423 28.50 -2.08 -8.28
CA GLY A 423 28.01 -3.16 -9.15
C GLY A 423 26.60 -3.63 -8.75
N GLY A 424 25.66 -3.62 -9.69
CA GLY A 424 24.26 -3.96 -9.48
C GLY A 424 23.39 -2.79 -8.96
N LEU A 425 24.00 -1.67 -8.58
CA LEU A 425 23.28 -0.53 -7.96
C LEU A 425 23.01 0.60 -8.97
N LEU A 426 21.92 1.35 -8.75
CA LEU A 426 21.60 2.57 -9.49
C LEU A 426 22.55 3.69 -9.06
N THR A 427 23.41 4.18 -9.96
CA THR A 427 24.46 5.16 -9.65
C THR A 427 24.11 6.57 -10.08
N GLY A 428 23.24 6.71 -11.08
CA GLY A 428 22.81 8.02 -11.54
C GLY A 428 21.47 8.01 -12.24
N THR A 429 20.83 9.18 -12.25
CA THR A 429 19.55 9.39 -12.94
C THR A 429 19.49 10.77 -13.55
N VAL A 430 18.99 10.88 -14.76
CA VAL A 430 18.54 12.14 -15.37
C VAL A 430 17.02 12.13 -15.40
N THR A 431 16.38 13.20 -14.92
CA THR A 431 14.93 13.39 -14.99
C THR A 431 14.62 14.67 -15.73
N THR A 432 13.80 14.60 -16.77
CA THR A 432 13.36 15.79 -17.53
C THR A 432 12.12 16.38 -16.87
N LEU A 433 12.11 17.70 -16.66
CA LEU A 433 10.90 18.41 -16.21
C LEU A 433 9.87 18.42 -17.33
N LEU A 434 8.68 17.93 -17.03
CA LEU A 434 7.57 17.81 -18.01
C LEU A 434 6.64 19.04 -17.97
N ASP A 435 7.19 20.20 -17.63
CA ASP A 435 6.54 21.51 -17.58
C ASP A 435 6.65 22.28 -18.91
N GLY A 436 7.15 21.63 -19.96
CA GLY A 436 7.43 22.24 -21.27
C GLY A 436 8.79 22.95 -21.38
N SER A 437 9.54 23.09 -20.28
CA SER A 437 10.88 23.72 -20.30
C SER A 437 11.96 22.82 -20.90
N GLY A 438 11.76 21.49 -20.86
CA GLY A 438 12.76 20.51 -21.25
C GLY A 438 14.01 20.47 -20.37
N LYS A 439 13.99 21.18 -19.22
CA LYS A 439 15.11 21.17 -18.27
C LYS A 439 15.32 19.78 -17.70
N LYS A 440 16.59 19.42 -17.53
CA LYS A 440 16.98 18.13 -16.95
C LYS A 440 17.51 18.32 -15.54
N LEU A 441 17.13 17.43 -14.64
CA LEU A 441 17.66 17.30 -13.29
C LEU A 441 18.56 16.06 -13.23
N TYR A 442 19.72 16.20 -12.65
CA TYR A 442 20.78 15.21 -12.61
C TYR A 442 20.97 14.75 -11.18
N THR A 443 20.91 13.44 -10.93
CA THR A 443 21.09 12.85 -9.61
C THR A 443 22.20 11.82 -9.64
N VAL A 444 23.08 11.83 -8.63
CA VAL A 444 24.12 10.81 -8.42
C VAL A 444 23.95 10.21 -7.04
N TYR A 445 24.00 8.87 -6.99
CA TYR A 445 23.88 8.08 -5.75
C TYR A 445 25.23 7.45 -5.42
N TYR A 446 25.72 7.72 -4.24
CA TYR A 446 26.97 7.16 -3.70
C TYR A 446 26.64 6.19 -2.58
N TYR A 447 27.38 5.09 -2.53
CA TYR A 447 27.10 3.98 -1.63
C TYR A 447 28.28 3.73 -0.73
N ASP A 448 28.01 3.23 0.48
CA ASP A 448 29.03 2.73 1.38
C ASP A 448 29.48 1.30 0.97
N GLU A 449 30.47 0.74 1.67
CA GLU A 449 30.98 -0.61 1.43
C GLU A 449 29.93 -1.73 1.55
N LYS A 450 28.79 -1.45 2.18
CA LYS A 450 27.66 -2.39 2.34
C LYS A 450 26.57 -2.18 1.28
N GLY A 451 26.77 -1.28 0.33
CA GLY A 451 25.80 -0.97 -0.73
C GLY A 451 24.62 -0.12 -0.24
N ARG A 452 24.75 0.62 0.88
CA ARG A 452 23.71 1.52 1.39
C ARG A 452 23.95 2.94 0.85
N PRO A 453 22.89 3.69 0.47
CA PRO A 453 23.04 5.06 -0.01
C PRO A 453 23.65 5.98 1.06
N GLU A 454 24.92 6.30 0.93
CA GLU A 454 25.63 7.18 1.87
C GLU A 454 25.44 8.65 1.52
N LYS A 455 25.46 8.97 0.22
CA LYS A 455 25.29 10.33 -0.28
C LYS A 455 24.49 10.36 -1.56
N THR A 456 23.52 11.24 -1.64
CA THR A 456 22.76 11.53 -2.87
C THR A 456 22.92 13.01 -3.19
N VAL A 457 23.25 13.34 -4.42
CA VAL A 457 23.35 14.73 -4.90
C VAL A 457 22.43 14.88 -6.11
N SER A 458 21.54 15.85 -6.06
CA SER A 458 20.65 16.19 -7.16
C SER A 458 20.78 17.67 -7.52
N SER A 459 20.86 17.99 -8.82
CA SER A 459 20.58 19.36 -9.26
C SER A 459 19.10 19.67 -9.04
N ASN A 460 18.74 20.92 -8.81
CA ASN A 460 17.36 21.33 -8.59
C ASN A 460 16.88 22.36 -9.62
N HIS A 461 15.57 22.57 -9.68
CA HIS A 461 14.95 23.51 -10.65
C HIS A 461 15.27 24.99 -10.35
N LEU A 462 15.81 25.29 -9.15
CA LEU A 462 16.21 26.64 -8.73
C LEU A 462 17.66 26.98 -9.13
N GLY A 463 18.29 26.12 -9.94
CA GLY A 463 19.67 26.32 -10.43
C GLY A 463 20.76 26.03 -9.38
N GLY A 464 20.43 25.26 -8.35
CA GLY A 464 21.35 24.80 -7.33
C GLY A 464 21.33 23.28 -7.19
N TYR A 465 21.70 22.80 -6.00
CA TYR A 465 21.83 21.38 -5.70
C TYR A 465 21.24 21.03 -4.32
N ASP A 466 20.69 19.85 -4.24
CA ASP A 466 20.24 19.21 -3.01
C ASP A 466 21.14 18.02 -2.71
N THR A 467 21.83 18.06 -1.58
CA THR A 467 22.70 16.99 -1.12
C THR A 467 22.13 16.36 0.13
N THR A 468 21.94 15.06 0.13
CA THR A 468 21.58 14.27 1.31
C THR A 468 22.74 13.36 1.65
N THR A 469 23.26 13.46 2.88
CA THR A 469 24.30 12.55 3.40
C THR A 469 23.75 11.80 4.61
N THR A 470 23.86 10.47 4.60
CA THR A 470 23.38 9.60 5.67
C THR A 470 24.55 8.85 6.31
N VAL A 471 24.72 9.01 7.62
CA VAL A 471 25.58 8.17 8.41
C VAL A 471 24.74 7.11 9.09
N TYR A 472 25.14 5.85 8.98
CA TYR A 472 24.38 4.72 9.50
C TYR A 472 24.92 4.22 10.84
N THR A 473 24.03 3.62 11.62
CA THR A 473 24.41 2.74 12.74
C THR A 473 25.02 1.45 12.19
N PHE A 474 25.59 0.63 13.07
CA PHE A 474 26.06 -0.70 12.70
C PHE A 474 24.93 -1.57 12.12
N THR A 475 23.72 -1.45 12.67
CA THR A 475 22.52 -2.19 12.25
C THR A 475 21.90 -1.68 10.94
N GLY A 476 22.43 -0.60 10.35
CA GLY A 476 21.96 -0.05 9.09
C GLY A 476 20.85 0.99 9.20
N LYS A 477 20.55 1.47 10.42
CA LYS A 477 19.61 2.58 10.61
C LYS A 477 20.29 3.93 10.48
N PRO A 478 19.62 5.00 10.00
CA PRO A 478 20.18 6.34 9.96
C PRO A 478 20.58 6.82 11.35
N LYS A 479 21.84 7.21 11.54
CA LYS A 479 22.31 7.86 12.76
C LYS A 479 22.25 9.37 12.63
N THR A 480 22.69 9.87 11.47
CA THR A 480 22.62 11.30 11.13
C THR A 480 22.25 11.41 9.66
N VAL A 481 21.28 12.27 9.34
CA VAL A 481 20.91 12.64 7.98
C VAL A 481 21.11 14.14 7.84
N THR A 482 21.98 14.53 6.92
CA THR A 482 22.27 15.93 6.61
C THR A 482 21.72 16.27 5.23
N HIS A 483 20.83 17.24 5.16
CA HIS A 483 20.34 17.83 3.91
C HIS A 483 20.97 19.20 3.72
N VAL A 484 21.60 19.41 2.57
CA VAL A 484 22.15 20.70 2.15
C VAL A 484 21.41 21.13 0.89
N HIS A 485 20.74 22.26 0.97
CA HIS A 485 20.04 22.88 -0.15
C HIS A 485 20.75 24.14 -0.59
N THR A 486 21.02 24.27 -1.89
CA THR A 486 21.50 25.49 -2.53
C THR A 486 20.54 25.91 -3.64
N ALA A 487 20.43 27.22 -3.88
CA ALA A 487 19.67 27.79 -4.98
C ALA A 487 20.35 29.07 -5.45
N THR A 488 20.21 29.39 -6.74
CA THR A 488 20.83 30.61 -7.31
C THR A 488 20.37 31.87 -6.58
N GLY A 489 21.33 32.68 -6.11
CA GLY A 489 21.06 33.93 -5.39
C GLY A 489 20.47 33.77 -3.98
N LYS A 490 20.48 32.58 -3.40
CA LYS A 490 20.02 32.30 -2.03
C LYS A 490 21.16 31.74 -1.17
N ALA A 491 21.10 32.03 0.12
CA ALA A 491 22.02 31.44 1.09
C ALA A 491 21.75 29.91 1.20
N GLN A 492 22.83 29.16 1.33
CA GLN A 492 22.77 27.73 1.58
C GLN A 492 21.98 27.44 2.87
N GLN A 493 21.14 26.42 2.82
CA GLN A 493 20.43 25.87 3.97
C GLN A 493 20.96 24.48 4.28
N THR A 494 21.28 24.26 5.56
CA THR A 494 21.72 22.95 6.04
C THR A 494 20.79 22.49 7.15
N GLN A 495 20.21 21.30 6.99
CA GLN A 495 19.35 20.64 7.97
C GLN A 495 20.03 19.35 8.42
N VAL A 496 20.18 19.18 9.73
CA VAL A 496 20.79 17.98 10.30
C VAL A 496 19.78 17.30 11.22
N TYR A 497 19.40 16.08 10.87
CA TYR A 497 18.60 15.21 11.70
C TYR A 497 19.51 14.21 12.40
N THR A 498 19.40 14.09 13.72
CA THR A 498 20.16 13.09 14.49
C THR A 498 19.18 12.16 15.21
N TYR A 499 19.40 10.87 15.04
CA TYR A 499 18.55 9.79 15.58
C TYR A 499 19.29 9.06 16.69
N THR A 500 18.59 8.76 17.76
CA THR A 500 19.03 7.78 18.76
C THR A 500 18.03 6.65 18.85
N TYR A 501 18.53 5.47 19.17
CA TYR A 501 17.75 4.25 19.27
C TYR A 501 17.89 3.65 20.66
N ASP A 502 16.93 2.87 21.09
CA ASP A 502 17.06 2.04 22.27
C ASP A 502 17.78 0.71 21.93
N HIS A 503 17.98 -0.15 22.92
CA HIS A 503 18.67 -1.44 22.76
C HIS A 503 17.92 -2.43 21.85
N ALA A 504 16.59 -2.24 21.67
CA ALA A 504 15.77 -3.02 20.72
C ALA A 504 15.68 -2.35 19.33
N ASP A 505 16.55 -1.36 19.07
CA ASP A 505 16.67 -0.66 17.78
C ASP A 505 15.43 0.16 17.39
N ARG A 506 14.64 0.62 18.41
CA ARG A 506 13.47 1.51 18.22
C ARG A 506 13.91 2.97 18.37
N VAL A 507 13.33 3.87 17.55
CA VAL A 507 13.66 5.32 17.59
C VAL A 507 13.31 5.90 18.94
N LYS A 508 14.32 6.37 19.68
CA LYS A 508 14.17 7.03 20.97
C LYS A 508 14.04 8.54 20.83
N THR A 509 15.00 9.18 20.19
CA THR A 509 14.95 10.63 19.95
C THR A 509 15.26 10.97 18.50
N VAL A 510 14.64 12.04 18.02
CA VAL A 510 15.00 12.71 16.77
C VAL A 510 15.23 14.17 17.09
N THR A 511 16.43 14.68 16.80
CA THR A 511 16.74 16.10 16.88
C THR A 511 16.91 16.70 15.50
N HIS A 512 16.58 17.96 15.34
CA HIS A 512 16.76 18.74 14.12
C HIS A 512 17.56 20.00 14.40
N LYS A 513 18.52 20.27 13.54
CA LYS A 513 19.32 21.49 13.56
C LYS A 513 19.26 22.16 12.19
N LEU A 514 18.88 23.43 12.17
CA LEU A 514 18.87 24.27 10.97
C LEU A 514 20.06 25.23 11.01
N ASN A 515 20.96 25.13 10.04
CA ASN A 515 22.18 25.93 9.91
C ASN A 515 22.97 25.93 11.22
N SER A 516 23.30 27.14 11.71
CA SER A 516 24.02 27.37 12.97
C SER A 516 23.13 27.43 14.22
N LEU A 517 21.77 27.27 14.04
CA LEU A 517 20.86 27.37 15.18
C LEU A 517 21.04 26.18 16.14
N THR A 518 20.60 26.36 17.38
CA THR A 518 20.60 25.30 18.38
C THR A 518 19.69 24.15 17.91
N ALA A 519 20.14 22.93 18.09
CA ALA A 519 19.34 21.76 17.77
C ALA A 519 18.09 21.68 18.67
N VAL A 520 16.94 21.34 18.08
CA VAL A 520 15.68 21.11 18.79
C VAL A 520 15.31 19.64 18.76
N THR A 521 14.72 19.13 19.84
CA THR A 521 14.24 17.76 19.89
C THR A 521 12.84 17.68 19.30
N LEU A 522 12.72 17.14 18.09
CA LEU A 522 11.41 16.98 17.44
C LEU A 522 10.58 15.88 18.10
N VAL A 523 11.23 14.77 18.46
CA VAL A 523 10.60 13.54 18.95
C VAL A 523 11.40 13.02 20.14
N ASN A 524 10.70 12.63 21.20
CA ASN A 524 11.24 11.84 22.30
C ASN A 524 10.21 10.78 22.68
N ASN A 525 10.47 9.53 22.28
CA ASN A 525 9.58 8.40 22.41
C ASN A 525 9.91 7.55 23.63
N THR A 526 8.87 7.03 24.27
CA THR A 526 8.95 5.88 25.16
C THR A 526 7.99 4.80 24.68
N TYR A 527 8.33 3.56 24.99
CA TYR A 527 7.57 2.39 24.55
C TYR A 527 6.99 1.64 25.77
N ASP A 528 5.91 0.91 25.56
CA ASP A 528 5.39 -0.04 26.55
C ASP A 528 6.20 -1.36 26.54
N ASP A 529 5.87 -2.27 27.43
CA ASP A 529 6.57 -3.55 27.55
C ASP A 529 6.39 -4.47 26.32
N LEU A 530 5.41 -4.18 25.46
CA LEU A 530 5.17 -4.89 24.21
C LEU A 530 5.85 -4.22 23.01
N GLY A 531 6.56 -3.10 23.23
CA GLY A 531 7.26 -2.35 22.20
C GLY A 531 6.40 -1.36 21.42
N ARG A 532 5.14 -1.11 21.83
CA ARG A 532 4.26 -0.11 21.23
C ARG A 532 4.61 1.28 21.76
N LEU A 533 4.35 2.33 20.97
CA LEU A 533 4.59 3.72 21.39
C LEU A 533 3.69 4.05 22.58
N LYS A 534 4.31 4.28 23.75
CA LYS A 534 3.60 4.65 24.99
C LYS A 534 3.47 6.14 25.15
N LYS A 535 4.53 6.89 24.83
CA LYS A 535 4.54 8.34 24.96
C LYS A 535 5.43 8.96 23.88
N ASN A 536 4.97 10.06 23.33
CA ASN A 536 5.75 10.94 22.46
C ASN A 536 5.78 12.33 23.07
N SER A 537 6.98 12.92 23.20
CA SER A 537 7.14 14.31 23.60
C SER A 537 7.70 15.13 22.45
N ARG A 538 6.98 16.18 22.02
CA ARG A 538 7.37 17.05 20.91
C ARG A 538 8.20 18.23 21.45
N ASN A 539 9.20 18.64 20.68
CA ASN A 539 10.11 19.76 21.01
C ASN A 539 10.79 19.63 22.38
N GLY A 540 10.86 18.42 22.94
CA GLY A 540 11.39 18.20 24.30
C GLY A 540 10.55 18.83 25.42
N VAL A 541 9.34 19.33 25.12
CA VAL A 541 8.45 20.03 26.06
C VAL A 541 7.44 19.05 26.64
N SER A 542 7.41 18.93 27.97
CA SER A 542 6.50 17.99 28.66
C SER A 542 5.01 18.31 28.43
N SER A 543 4.65 19.58 28.28
CA SER A 543 3.27 20.02 27.97
C SER A 543 2.83 19.71 26.53
N LEU A 544 3.75 19.26 25.67
CA LEU A 544 3.46 18.80 24.31
C LEU A 544 3.64 17.28 24.19
N SER A 545 3.43 16.58 25.29
CA SER A 545 3.53 15.10 25.32
C SER A 545 2.16 14.49 25.17
N ASP A 546 2.08 13.45 24.34
CA ASP A 546 0.90 12.59 24.21
C ASP A 546 1.24 11.17 24.70
N THR A 547 0.34 10.59 25.45
CA THR A 547 0.40 9.19 25.91
C THR A 547 -0.64 8.38 25.14
N TYR A 548 -0.27 7.16 24.76
CA TYR A 548 -1.09 6.28 23.92
C TYR A 548 -1.50 5.03 24.70
N GLU A 549 -2.74 4.61 24.52
CA GLU A 549 -3.32 3.40 25.10
C GLU A 549 -3.84 2.48 24.00
N TYR A 550 -3.78 1.17 24.25
CA TYR A 550 -4.11 0.16 23.25
C TYR A 550 -4.90 -0.98 23.90
N ASN A 551 -5.82 -1.57 23.13
CA ASN A 551 -6.47 -2.81 23.52
C ASN A 551 -5.58 -4.05 23.28
N VAL A 552 -6.11 -5.23 23.57
CA VAL A 552 -5.41 -6.52 23.38
C VAL A 552 -5.00 -6.77 21.92
N ARG A 553 -5.72 -6.23 20.95
CA ARG A 553 -5.41 -6.31 19.50
C ARG A 553 -4.46 -5.22 19.02
N SER A 554 -3.87 -4.44 19.94
CA SER A 554 -3.02 -3.28 19.65
C SER A 554 -3.72 -2.17 18.85
N TRP A 555 -5.06 -2.11 18.89
CA TRP A 555 -5.79 -0.96 18.36
C TRP A 555 -5.70 0.19 19.36
N LEU A 556 -5.47 1.40 18.85
CA LEU A 556 -5.36 2.61 19.67
C LEU A 556 -6.71 2.91 20.34
N THR A 557 -6.76 2.92 21.65
CA THR A 557 -7.99 3.22 22.42
C THR A 557 -7.99 4.59 23.05
N GLY A 558 -6.80 5.19 23.25
CA GLY A 558 -6.71 6.49 23.88
C GLY A 558 -5.46 7.27 23.47
N ILE A 559 -5.63 8.59 23.38
CA ILE A 559 -4.55 9.56 23.34
C ILE A 559 -4.80 10.55 24.48
N SER A 560 -3.79 10.77 25.31
CA SER A 560 -3.89 11.66 26.46
C SER A 560 -2.73 12.65 26.44
N GLY A 561 -3.03 13.91 26.19
CA GLY A 561 -2.09 15.02 26.18
C GLY A 561 -2.67 16.27 26.87
N ALA A 562 -1.82 17.26 27.13
CA ALA A 562 -2.24 18.52 27.75
C ALA A 562 -3.18 19.34 26.87
N GLN A 563 -3.04 19.22 25.56
CA GLN A 563 -3.80 19.98 24.56
C GLN A 563 -4.98 19.22 23.97
N HIS A 564 -4.90 17.89 23.99
CA HIS A 564 -5.87 17.02 23.33
C HIS A 564 -6.01 15.71 24.11
N THR A 565 -7.25 15.26 24.24
CA THR A 565 -7.58 13.94 24.77
C THR A 565 -8.56 13.30 23.81
N GLU A 566 -8.31 12.06 23.44
CA GLU A 566 -9.14 11.29 22.51
C GLU A 566 -9.32 9.86 23.00
N ASN A 567 -10.53 9.33 22.93
CA ASN A 567 -10.84 7.94 23.22
C ASN A 567 -11.55 7.32 22.01
N LEU A 568 -11.10 6.14 21.60
CA LEU A 568 -11.65 5.37 20.52
C LEU A 568 -12.24 4.06 21.02
N THR A 569 -13.40 3.69 20.51
CA THR A 569 -13.99 2.36 20.66
C THR A 569 -14.18 1.72 19.30
N TYR A 570 -14.23 0.42 19.26
CA TYR A 570 -14.27 -0.36 18.03
C TYR A 570 -15.46 -1.33 18.03
N ASP A 571 -15.95 -1.68 16.85
CA ASP A 571 -16.75 -2.89 16.68
C ASP A 571 -15.83 -4.14 16.66
N TYR A 572 -16.41 -5.32 16.58
CA TYR A 572 -15.63 -6.56 16.61
C TYR A 572 -14.77 -6.78 15.35
N ASN A 573 -15.12 -6.14 14.22
CA ASN A 573 -14.33 -6.19 12.97
C ASN A 573 -13.17 -5.21 12.96
N GLY A 574 -13.09 -4.27 13.92
CA GLY A 574 -12.05 -3.24 14.02
C GLY A 574 -12.40 -1.91 13.40
N ASN A 575 -13.64 -1.69 12.97
CA ASN A 575 -14.09 -0.36 12.60
C ASN A 575 -14.26 0.51 13.86
N ILE A 576 -13.92 1.78 13.79
CA ILE A 576 -14.11 2.72 14.92
C ILE A 576 -15.61 2.92 15.14
N SER A 577 -16.15 2.40 16.23
CA SER A 577 -17.57 2.56 16.58
C SER A 577 -17.88 3.90 17.23
N SER A 578 -16.90 4.47 17.98
CA SER A 578 -17.00 5.86 18.43
C SER A 578 -15.64 6.50 18.64
N MET A 579 -15.62 7.82 18.51
CA MET A 579 -14.51 8.70 18.82
C MET A 579 -15.00 9.80 19.76
N GLN A 580 -14.37 9.92 20.91
CA GLN A 580 -14.66 10.97 21.89
C GLN A 580 -13.41 11.80 22.12
N TRP A 581 -13.53 13.12 22.07
CA TRP A 581 -12.42 14.00 22.37
C TRP A 581 -12.84 15.15 23.28
N ARG A 582 -11.85 15.75 23.93
CA ARG A 582 -12.06 16.91 24.78
C ARG A 582 -11.23 18.09 24.27
N LEU A 583 -11.88 19.22 24.09
CA LEU A 583 -11.28 20.48 23.70
C LEU A 583 -11.93 21.60 24.51
N ASP A 584 -11.12 22.52 25.08
CA ASP A 584 -11.59 23.64 25.90
C ASP A 584 -12.56 23.25 27.02
N GLY A 585 -12.26 22.11 27.68
CA GLY A 585 -13.10 21.59 28.74
C GLY A 585 -14.40 20.92 28.30
N THR A 586 -14.74 21.00 27.02
CA THR A 586 -15.96 20.43 26.44
C THR A 586 -15.69 19.08 25.82
N THR A 587 -16.49 18.08 26.17
CA THR A 587 -16.44 16.74 25.57
C THR A 587 -17.33 16.70 24.33
N ARG A 588 -16.79 16.17 23.25
CA ARG A 588 -17.48 15.94 21.99
C ARG A 588 -17.30 14.48 21.58
N LYS A 589 -18.29 13.93 20.90
CA LYS A 589 -18.29 12.53 20.48
C LYS A 589 -18.87 12.38 19.08
N TYR A 590 -18.27 11.53 18.27
CA TYR A 590 -18.91 10.87 17.14
C TYR A 590 -19.23 9.40 17.48
N ALA A 591 -20.42 8.97 17.07
CA ALA A 591 -20.77 7.57 16.96
C ALA A 591 -20.89 7.22 15.48
N TYR A 592 -20.22 6.15 15.07
CA TYR A 592 -20.15 5.73 13.67
C TYR A 592 -21.00 4.48 13.45
N SER A 593 -21.68 4.39 12.31
CA SER A 593 -22.32 3.16 11.86
C SER A 593 -21.84 2.80 10.45
N TYR A 594 -21.75 1.50 10.22
CA TYR A 594 -21.21 0.91 9.00
C TYR A 594 -22.24 -0.06 8.39
N ASP A 595 -22.18 -0.22 7.08
CA ASP A 595 -22.90 -1.30 6.42
C ASP A 595 -22.10 -2.63 6.50
N PRO A 596 -22.70 -3.78 6.10
CA PRO A 596 -22.02 -5.08 6.10
C PRO A 596 -20.74 -5.16 5.24
N LEU A 597 -20.46 -4.16 4.43
CA LEU A 597 -19.24 -4.01 3.64
C LEU A 597 -18.20 -3.11 4.32
N SER A 598 -18.41 -2.74 5.60
CA SER A 598 -17.57 -1.80 6.39
C SER A 598 -17.46 -0.40 5.77
N ARG A 599 -18.50 0.07 5.04
CA ARG A 599 -18.55 1.45 4.54
C ARG A 599 -19.31 2.31 5.56
N LEU A 600 -18.81 3.53 5.81
CA LEU A 600 -19.41 4.47 6.75
C LEU A 600 -20.80 4.91 6.26
N VAL A 601 -21.86 4.61 7.02
CA VAL A 601 -23.23 5.02 6.70
C VAL A 601 -23.59 6.30 7.43
N SER A 602 -23.17 6.44 8.70
CA SER A 602 -23.40 7.66 9.46
C SER A 602 -22.29 7.94 10.47
N ALA A 603 -22.06 9.22 10.72
CA ALA A 603 -21.30 9.74 11.85
C ALA A 603 -22.20 10.69 12.63
N THR A 604 -22.71 10.24 13.78
CA THR A 604 -23.63 10.99 14.61
C THR A 604 -22.85 11.78 15.66
N PHE A 605 -22.89 13.09 15.57
CA PHE A 605 -22.24 14.00 16.51
C PHE A 605 -23.08 14.19 17.76
N SER A 606 -22.41 14.26 18.92
CA SER A 606 -23.02 14.61 20.22
C SER A 606 -22.02 15.32 21.12
N GLY A 607 -22.51 16.11 22.07
CA GLY A 607 -21.70 16.93 22.97
C GLY A 607 -21.41 18.31 22.36
N GLY A 608 -20.54 19.07 23.01
CA GLY A 608 -20.30 20.47 22.67
C GLY A 608 -21.34 21.40 23.25
N LYS A 609 -21.54 22.55 22.62
CA LYS A 609 -22.64 23.49 22.94
C LYS A 609 -23.96 22.94 22.39
N ASP A 610 -25.07 23.24 23.02
CA ASP A 610 -26.40 22.67 22.70
C ASP A 610 -26.82 22.83 21.23
N ALA A 611 -26.32 23.86 20.55
CA ALA A 611 -26.61 24.13 19.14
C ALA A 611 -25.66 23.41 18.16
N GLU A 612 -24.50 22.89 18.61
CA GLU A 612 -23.52 22.29 17.71
C GLU A 612 -24.04 20.95 17.13
N ARG A 613 -24.08 20.87 15.81
CA ARG A 613 -24.52 19.68 15.08
C ARG A 613 -23.62 19.48 13.87
N TYR A 614 -22.86 18.41 13.87
CA TYR A 614 -21.86 18.10 12.79
C TYR A 614 -22.03 16.68 12.25
N SER A 615 -23.24 16.11 12.39
CA SER A 615 -23.51 14.74 11.91
C SER A 615 -23.44 14.66 10.38
N THR A 616 -23.04 13.49 9.90
CA THR A 616 -23.04 13.16 8.47
C THR A 616 -23.70 11.82 8.21
N SER A 617 -24.27 11.64 7.01
CA SER A 617 -24.78 10.36 6.55
C SER A 617 -24.49 10.16 5.06
N TYR A 618 -24.38 8.88 4.64
CA TYR A 618 -23.95 8.48 3.32
C TYR A 618 -24.80 7.33 2.79
N SER A 619 -25.03 7.30 1.48
CA SER A 619 -25.49 6.12 0.76
C SER A 619 -24.58 5.83 -0.42
N TYR A 620 -24.54 4.57 -0.84
CA TYR A 620 -23.59 4.08 -1.84
C TYR A 620 -24.30 3.22 -2.89
N ASP A 621 -23.73 3.25 -4.10
CA ASP A 621 -24.05 2.23 -5.10
C ASP A 621 -23.29 0.90 -4.81
N LYS A 622 -23.47 -0.09 -5.67
CA LYS A 622 -22.80 -1.39 -5.55
C LYS A 622 -21.27 -1.34 -5.81
N HIS A 623 -20.75 -0.30 -6.46
CA HIS A 623 -19.32 -0.08 -6.64
C HIS A 623 -18.68 0.70 -5.48
N GLY A 624 -19.48 1.30 -4.59
CA GLY A 624 -19.01 2.15 -3.49
C GLY A 624 -18.98 3.64 -3.84
N ASN A 625 -19.51 4.05 -5.00
CA ASN A 625 -19.69 5.45 -5.30
C ASN A 625 -20.74 6.05 -4.36
N ILE A 626 -20.48 7.25 -3.82
CA ILE A 626 -21.41 7.94 -2.91
C ILE A 626 -22.59 8.47 -3.72
N LEU A 627 -23.80 7.96 -3.46
CA LEU A 627 -25.02 8.42 -4.11
C LEU A 627 -25.61 9.63 -3.43
N SER A 628 -25.56 9.67 -2.09
CA SER A 628 -26.01 10.81 -1.31
C SER A 628 -25.09 11.09 -0.13
N LEU A 629 -25.01 12.35 0.25
CA LEU A 629 -24.29 12.82 1.43
C LEU A 629 -25.14 13.91 2.09
N GLN A 630 -25.45 13.72 3.37
CA GLN A 630 -25.99 14.78 4.21
C GLN A 630 -24.94 15.21 5.21
N ARG A 631 -24.79 16.50 5.40
CA ARG A 631 -23.87 17.08 6.38
C ARG A 631 -24.52 18.22 7.12
N TYR A 632 -24.53 18.09 8.43
CA TYR A 632 -24.93 19.18 9.32
C TYR A 632 -23.71 20.00 9.72
N GLY A 633 -23.91 21.31 9.91
CA GLY A 633 -22.85 22.22 10.30
C GLY A 633 -23.40 23.60 10.59
N LYS A 634 -22.50 24.55 10.83
CA LYS A 634 -22.85 25.95 11.01
C LYS A 634 -23.33 26.53 9.68
N THR A 635 -24.54 27.13 9.67
CA THR A 635 -25.18 27.65 8.45
C THR A 635 -25.25 29.18 8.40
N ALA A 636 -25.17 29.86 9.56
CA ALA A 636 -25.15 31.31 9.65
C ALA A 636 -24.32 31.80 10.83
N ASN A 637 -23.88 33.06 10.76
CA ASN A 637 -23.21 33.75 11.86
C ASN A 637 -24.25 34.34 12.81
N SER A 638 -24.21 33.90 14.08
CA SER A 638 -24.88 34.54 15.20
C SER A 638 -24.05 34.30 16.45
N ASP A 639 -24.30 35.01 17.54
CA ASP A 639 -23.54 34.86 18.78
C ASP A 639 -23.61 33.45 19.36
N LEU A 640 -24.69 32.72 19.12
CA LEU A 640 -24.87 31.33 19.52
C LEU A 640 -24.58 30.32 18.39
N GLY A 641 -24.33 30.81 17.17
CA GLY A 641 -24.25 29.98 15.96
C GLY A 641 -25.63 29.45 15.55
N VAL A 642 -25.84 29.32 14.24
CA VAL A 642 -27.00 28.63 13.66
C VAL A 642 -26.49 27.37 12.99
N TYR A 643 -26.99 26.23 13.45
CA TYR A 643 -26.59 24.91 12.92
C TYR A 643 -27.77 24.25 12.23
N GLY A 644 -27.53 23.66 11.09
CA GLY A 644 -28.55 22.99 10.28
C GLY A 644 -27.95 22.08 9.24
N LEU A 645 -28.78 21.60 8.33
CA LEU A 645 -28.35 20.81 7.17
C LEU A 645 -27.62 21.74 6.19
N ALA A 646 -26.28 21.65 6.20
CA ALA A 646 -25.43 22.48 5.36
C ALA A 646 -25.30 21.90 3.93
N ASP A 647 -25.30 20.58 3.80
CA ASP A 647 -25.30 19.88 2.51
C ASP A 647 -26.35 18.77 2.51
N ASN A 648 -27.09 18.66 1.41
CA ASN A 648 -27.96 17.52 1.09
C ASN A 648 -27.69 17.11 -0.36
N LEU A 649 -26.55 16.49 -0.55
CA LEU A 649 -26.01 16.22 -1.86
C LEU A 649 -26.59 14.94 -2.46
N THR A 650 -26.91 15.00 -3.75
CA THR A 650 -27.19 13.82 -4.59
C THR A 650 -26.21 13.82 -5.75
N MET A 651 -25.57 12.67 -5.97
CA MET A 651 -24.52 12.47 -6.96
C MET A 651 -24.99 11.52 -8.06
N THR A 652 -24.71 11.88 -9.32
CA THR A 652 -25.02 11.06 -10.48
C THR A 652 -23.74 10.70 -11.22
N TYR A 653 -23.71 9.49 -11.79
CA TYR A 653 -22.54 8.92 -12.41
C TYR A 653 -22.82 8.39 -13.82
N ASN A 654 -21.79 8.41 -14.67
CA ASN A 654 -21.71 7.65 -15.89
C ASN A 654 -20.62 6.58 -15.68
N GLY A 655 -21.00 5.31 -15.50
CA GLY A 655 -20.09 4.32 -14.96
C GLY A 655 -19.65 4.70 -13.54
N ASN A 656 -18.34 4.85 -13.32
CA ASN A 656 -17.77 5.34 -12.06
C ASN A 656 -17.38 6.84 -12.12
N GLN A 657 -17.67 7.51 -13.22
CA GLN A 657 -17.34 8.93 -13.42
C GLN A 657 -18.49 9.81 -12.93
N LEU A 658 -18.19 10.69 -11.96
CA LEU A 658 -19.16 11.66 -11.44
C LEU A 658 -19.56 12.65 -12.53
N THR A 659 -20.84 12.78 -12.83
CA THR A 659 -21.34 13.70 -13.87
C THR A 659 -22.01 14.92 -13.28
N ASN A 660 -22.67 14.78 -12.14
CA ASN A 660 -23.35 15.90 -11.50
C ASN A 660 -23.42 15.71 -9.98
N VAL A 661 -23.41 16.84 -9.27
CA VAL A 661 -23.77 16.96 -7.86
C VAL A 661 -24.87 17.99 -7.76
N SER A 662 -25.97 17.64 -7.13
CA SER A 662 -27.03 18.59 -6.75
C SER A 662 -27.09 18.70 -5.25
N ASP A 663 -27.35 19.91 -4.77
CA ASP A 663 -27.57 20.19 -3.35
C ASP A 663 -28.98 20.68 -3.15
N ALA A 664 -29.72 20.04 -2.24
CA ALA A 664 -31.06 20.40 -1.84
C ALA A 664 -31.10 21.06 -0.44
N ALA A 665 -29.95 21.37 0.16
CA ALA A 665 -29.85 22.06 1.43
C ALA A 665 -30.19 23.58 1.27
N VAL A 666 -30.41 24.23 2.40
CA VAL A 666 -30.56 25.68 2.46
C VAL A 666 -29.23 26.38 2.17
N THR A 667 -29.28 27.56 1.58
CA THR A 667 -28.08 28.36 1.33
C THR A 667 -27.39 28.72 2.65
N VAL A 668 -26.12 28.34 2.77
CA VAL A 668 -25.27 28.72 3.90
C VAL A 668 -24.75 30.14 3.68
N THR A 669 -24.99 31.03 4.64
CA THR A 669 -24.63 32.46 4.51
C THR A 669 -23.23 32.79 5.05
N LEU A 670 -22.44 31.77 5.46
CA LEU A 670 -21.07 31.96 5.93
C LEU A 670 -20.12 32.12 4.75
N PRO A 671 -19.30 33.19 4.65
CA PRO A 671 -18.38 33.41 3.53
C PRO A 671 -17.32 32.30 3.37
N GLU A 672 -16.84 31.73 4.49
CA GLU A 672 -15.81 30.71 4.55
C GLU A 672 -16.38 29.33 4.93
N SER A 673 -17.66 29.07 4.63
CA SER A 673 -18.28 27.79 4.89
C SER A 673 -17.68 26.70 3.98
N ASN A 674 -17.52 25.48 4.54
CA ASN A 674 -17.21 24.27 3.76
C ASN A 674 -18.43 23.71 3.00
N ASP A 675 -19.48 24.53 2.82
CA ASP A 675 -20.67 24.23 2.07
C ASP A 675 -20.35 23.91 0.59
N PHE A 676 -21.03 22.91 0.04
CA PHE A 676 -20.92 22.61 -1.38
C PHE A 676 -21.55 23.75 -2.19
N LYS A 677 -20.75 24.48 -2.94
CA LYS A 677 -21.22 25.58 -3.76
C LYS A 677 -21.42 25.10 -5.20
N LYS A 678 -22.69 24.91 -5.56
CA LYS A 678 -23.04 24.63 -6.94
C LYS A 678 -22.67 25.85 -7.79
N GLY A 679 -21.79 25.69 -8.77
CA GLY A 679 -21.53 26.68 -9.80
C GLY A 679 -22.76 26.90 -10.67
N SER A 680 -22.80 28.02 -11.43
CA SER A 680 -23.84 28.31 -12.42
C SER A 680 -23.82 27.40 -13.65
N ALA A 681 -23.17 26.26 -13.58
CA ALA A 681 -22.85 25.42 -14.70
C ALA A 681 -24.02 24.54 -15.13
N ALA A 682 -24.16 24.39 -16.42
CA ALA A 682 -25.04 23.40 -17.03
C ALA A 682 -24.58 21.98 -16.67
N ASN A 683 -25.53 21.05 -16.58
CA ASN A 683 -25.23 19.62 -16.47
C ASN A 683 -24.72 19.07 -17.83
N PRO A 684 -23.59 18.32 -17.90
CA PRO A 684 -22.77 17.83 -16.79
C PRO A 684 -21.77 18.86 -16.25
N GLY A 685 -21.62 18.91 -14.90
CA GLY A 685 -20.65 19.78 -14.21
C GLY A 685 -19.20 19.30 -14.31
N TYR A 686 -18.98 18.04 -14.73
CA TYR A 686 -17.70 17.36 -14.81
C TYR A 686 -17.47 16.81 -16.21
N ALA A 687 -16.21 16.78 -16.64
CA ALA A 687 -15.80 16.11 -17.88
C ALA A 687 -14.48 15.40 -17.68
N TYR A 688 -14.27 14.32 -18.43
CA TYR A 688 -13.13 13.44 -18.30
C TYR A 688 -12.44 13.26 -19.65
N ASP A 689 -11.13 13.03 -19.61
CA ASP A 689 -10.34 12.66 -20.79
C ASP A 689 -10.51 11.16 -21.12
N LYS A 690 -9.83 10.71 -22.16
CA LYS A 690 -9.88 9.31 -22.63
C LYS A 690 -9.22 8.31 -21.66
N ASN A 691 -8.40 8.79 -20.74
CA ASN A 691 -7.79 7.99 -19.69
C ASN A 691 -8.62 7.98 -18.40
N GLY A 692 -9.73 8.76 -18.36
CA GLY A 692 -10.60 8.88 -17.20
C GLY A 692 -10.18 9.95 -16.20
N ASN A 693 -9.21 10.83 -16.53
CA ASN A 693 -8.79 11.93 -15.68
C ASN A 693 -9.79 13.10 -15.78
N LEU A 694 -10.02 13.80 -14.68
CA LEU A 694 -10.95 14.92 -14.62
C LEU A 694 -10.42 16.14 -15.41
N MET A 695 -11.10 16.54 -16.47
CA MET A 695 -10.76 17.71 -17.28
C MET A 695 -11.45 19.01 -16.85
N LYS A 696 -12.60 18.92 -16.21
CA LYS A 696 -13.41 20.06 -15.78
C LYS A 696 -14.10 19.77 -14.46
N ASP A 697 -14.15 20.79 -13.61
CA ASP A 697 -15.04 20.87 -12.44
C ASP A 697 -15.67 22.27 -12.42
N LEU A 698 -16.80 22.39 -13.05
CA LEU A 698 -17.48 23.68 -13.20
C LEU A 698 -18.06 24.20 -11.88
N ASN A 699 -18.29 23.34 -10.89
CA ASN A 699 -18.70 23.76 -9.55
C ASN A 699 -17.60 24.54 -8.84
N LYS A 700 -16.33 24.15 -9.08
CA LYS A 700 -15.15 24.89 -8.60
C LYS A 700 -14.65 25.95 -9.58
N LYS A 701 -15.41 26.24 -10.64
CA LYS A 701 -15.03 27.17 -11.72
C LYS A 701 -13.76 26.75 -12.47
N ILE A 702 -13.44 25.47 -12.45
CA ILE A 702 -12.31 24.90 -13.20
C ILE A 702 -12.83 24.52 -14.58
N THR A 703 -12.45 25.30 -15.60
CA THR A 703 -12.92 25.12 -16.98
C THR A 703 -12.05 24.18 -17.80
N ALA A 704 -10.79 24.00 -17.41
CA ALA A 704 -9.89 23.06 -18.05
C ALA A 704 -8.81 22.60 -17.07
N ILE A 705 -8.47 21.30 -17.12
CA ILE A 705 -7.31 20.70 -16.50
C ILE A 705 -6.59 19.96 -17.63
N SER A 706 -5.30 20.19 -17.77
CA SER A 706 -4.43 19.45 -18.70
C SER A 706 -3.43 18.60 -17.92
N TYR A 707 -3.08 17.45 -18.46
CA TYR A 707 -2.18 16.50 -17.82
C TYR A 707 -0.92 16.31 -18.64
N ASN A 708 0.21 16.17 -17.96
CA ASN A 708 1.45 15.74 -18.60
C ASN A 708 1.46 14.21 -18.82
N SER A 709 2.54 13.67 -19.36
CA SER A 709 2.68 12.23 -19.65
C SER A 709 2.78 11.33 -18.42
N LEU A 710 2.87 11.90 -17.20
CA LEU A 710 2.81 11.20 -15.92
C LEU A 710 1.45 11.36 -15.22
N TYR A 711 0.43 11.86 -15.92
CA TYR A 711 -0.92 12.16 -15.40
C TYR A 711 -0.94 13.16 -14.23
N LEU A 712 0.06 14.04 -14.15
CA LEU A 712 0.08 15.16 -13.22
C LEU A 712 -0.55 16.39 -13.90
N PRO A 713 -1.49 17.09 -13.20
CA PRO A 713 -2.17 18.26 -13.74
C PRO A 713 -1.24 19.49 -13.85
#